data_cd34d572c5fab7e00c2c81c08942d99a
#
_entry.id   cd34d572c5fab7e00c2c81c08942d99a
#
_cell.length_a   1.000
_cell.length_b   1.000
_cell.length_c   1.000
_cell.angle_alpha   90.00
_cell.angle_beta   90.00
_cell.angle_gamma   90.00
#
_symmetry.space_group_name_H-M   'P 1'
#
loop_
_entity.id
_entity.type
_entity.pdbx_description
1 polymer ?
#
loop_
_entity_poly.entity_id
_entity_poly.type
_entity_poly.pdbx_seq_one_letter_code
_entity_poly.pdbx_strand_id
1 'polypeptide(L)'
;MKNKSLLFKSTLKSLLFCGLALSTVDFSAQTLAFPEATGFGRYTTGARGAANPQIYLVTNLNDSGPGSFRDAVSQPGRFVIFKVGGIVNLQSVVAVAANTTIAGQTAPGEGIVFLGPRVSFTGANNTIARYLRIRYGGTSQNQDASGIANGANIILDHMTFTWGTDEVFSVNWDNNGTSPDNITIQNSIIGQGMHRHNHSAGGLMQPPPGGKISLIGNLYICNKTRNNKIKGINEFVNNVVYNWGNYGNTYGHTQSGEAYIMGGDSAGSSFANIINNYFIGGPNTSNTVTTPFSVGNANFNLYGSGNYFDNNKNGILDGGAVPQNLTGYPVGDPAAIMASPYDYPMKNPTLTAQQAYDKIVANAGASYPRRDQVDGLMISDLLSKGTTATYVYVQTDLTAQFGFTNGGAGHVYGAPAPLDTDNDGMPDAWETANGLNPNVFDALAVSTTHAPYLNIEVYINNLPNITPPDFIIPPTNVNFTNAVTSTGTSPSSSLTVNWNDNATNETHYIVERSTDGTNFTVIATLGANATSYNETGLTPDTQYYYRVKATNASESSVYTSNTSVITPPIPSAPVKASNPIPTTGNNNVELNNGSLLLKWNGSSNTTAYTIYFGTDPLNLSNIATVPYSATPSYQLNNLNPATNYYWRIDASNALGVTTGDVWDFRALTSGLVGNWPFAEAPSSGAQIADVTSFANHGILDVTYDNASVRVPGKENNALDLATSPGNMYIASIPHQNQISFDNHSFSVSFWMKAPTSMIPSSSATSLYVLCKGSFTKNITTGATGKRFNVEIKGGQLRYAIDDDITKKEITSPVANYFTNNWVHVVIQRDIAAHKMRIYTNGVLSTEGDETAVTGIGEASDLIIGNIGELEFLAATNAPAPYKGAFDELQMYNYALSPSEVYALYNEAVLSNDEFSISKNVGTVYPNPVKDQIFIKLPDYKKSSLIATLLDLTGKIVVREKINTDGSGNFKLNITDKNASGNYILNVSGENLNSNFKIIIK
;
A
#
# COMPACT_ATOMS: atom_id res chain seq x y z
N MET A 1 24.25 -103.96 -32.75
CA MET A 1 23.84 -102.54 -32.86
C MET A 1 22.45 -102.26 -32.26
N LYS A 2 22.23 -102.43 -30.97
CA LYS A 2 20.94 -102.16 -30.34
C LYS A 2 21.05 -101.63 -28.90
N ASN A 3 22.25 -101.21 -28.44
CA ASN A 3 22.36 -100.73 -27.04
C ASN A 3 22.93 -99.27 -26.84
N LYS A 4 22.87 -98.40 -27.88
CA LYS A 4 23.33 -97.00 -27.72
C LYS A 4 22.21 -96.01 -27.68
N SER A 5 20.92 -96.40 -27.86
CA SER A 5 19.80 -95.43 -27.87
C SER A 5 19.12 -95.19 -26.46
N LEU A 6 19.37 -96.09 -25.48
CA LEU A 6 18.70 -96.00 -24.17
C LEU A 6 19.44 -95.08 -23.17
N LEU A 7 20.79 -94.87 -23.28
CA LEU A 7 21.54 -94.03 -22.41
C LEU A 7 21.32 -92.52 -22.72
N PHE A 8 21.02 -92.20 -23.99
CA PHE A 8 20.81 -90.84 -24.43
C PHE A 8 19.42 -90.29 -24.02
N LYS A 9 18.41 -91.15 -23.82
CA LYS A 9 17.09 -90.74 -23.39
C LYS A 9 16.98 -90.57 -21.90
N SER A 10 17.81 -91.16 -21.04
CA SER A 10 17.81 -90.95 -19.60
C SER A 10 18.50 -89.64 -19.17
N THR A 11 19.61 -89.28 -19.85
CA THR A 11 20.34 -88.07 -19.60
C THR A 11 19.58 -86.82 -20.08
N LEU A 12 18.75 -86.86 -21.14
CA LEU A 12 17.93 -85.79 -21.58
C LEU A 12 16.70 -85.54 -20.71
N LYS A 13 16.16 -86.58 -20.06
CA LYS A 13 15.06 -86.45 -19.10
C LYS A 13 15.55 -85.90 -17.75
N SER A 14 16.77 -86.14 -17.33
CA SER A 14 17.34 -85.55 -16.11
C SER A 14 17.78 -84.14 -16.30
N LEU A 15 18.24 -83.77 -17.53
CA LEU A 15 18.51 -82.30 -17.83
C LEU A 15 17.25 -81.52 -18.04
N LEU A 16 16.14 -82.07 -18.52
CA LEU A 16 14.87 -81.40 -18.68
C LEU A 16 14.16 -81.19 -17.34
N PHE A 17 14.36 -82.04 -16.31
CA PHE A 17 13.82 -81.90 -14.96
C PHE A 17 14.63 -80.98 -14.07
N CYS A 18 15.95 -80.78 -14.26
CA CYS A 18 16.77 -79.74 -13.65
C CYS A 18 16.60 -78.40 -14.30
N GLY A 19 16.24 -78.36 -15.60
CA GLY A 19 15.98 -77.08 -16.28
C GLY A 19 14.62 -76.43 -15.97
N LEU A 20 13.65 -77.22 -15.42
CA LEU A 20 12.32 -76.65 -15.02
C LEU A 20 12.23 -76.23 -13.55
N ALA A 21 13.29 -76.39 -12.73
CA ALA A 21 13.38 -76.00 -11.32
C ALA A 21 14.20 -74.75 -11.12
N LEU A 22 14.63 -74.07 -12.23
CA LEU A 22 15.31 -72.80 -12.20
C LEU A 22 14.39 -71.70 -12.70
N SER A 23 13.85 -70.98 -11.73
CA SER A 23 13.34 -69.61 -11.80
C SER A 23 11.99 -69.39 -12.41
N THR A 24 10.95 -69.45 -11.67
CA THR A 24 10.04 -68.30 -11.63
C THR A 24 10.57 -67.33 -10.59
N VAL A 25 11.67 -66.69 -10.86
CA VAL A 25 11.83 -65.34 -10.34
C VAL A 25 10.84 -64.52 -11.17
N ASP A 26 9.65 -64.36 -10.66
CA ASP A 26 8.72 -63.33 -11.16
C ASP A 26 9.45 -62.01 -10.98
N PHE A 27 10.15 -61.55 -12.01
CA PHE A 27 10.44 -60.15 -12.22
C PHE A 27 9.10 -59.48 -12.51
N SER A 28 8.29 -59.26 -11.47
CA SER A 28 7.19 -58.34 -11.64
C SER A 28 7.81 -56.99 -11.98
N ALA A 29 7.65 -56.56 -13.23
CA ALA A 29 8.12 -55.26 -13.65
C ALA A 29 7.51 -54.21 -12.66
N GLN A 30 8.34 -53.33 -12.10
CA GLN A 30 7.82 -52.28 -11.22
C GLN A 30 6.76 -51.45 -11.96
N THR A 31 5.60 -51.27 -11.35
CA THR A 31 4.51 -50.49 -11.92
C THR A 31 4.88 -49.02 -11.99
N LEU A 32 4.70 -48.36 -13.12
CA LEU A 32 4.88 -46.93 -13.26
C LEU A 32 3.89 -46.17 -12.38
N ALA A 33 4.24 -44.99 -11.99
CA ALA A 33 3.35 -44.06 -11.26
C ALA A 33 2.05 -43.80 -12.03
N PHE A 34 2.18 -43.62 -13.32
CA PHE A 34 1.13 -43.54 -14.36
C PHE A 34 1.77 -43.86 -15.72
N PRO A 35 1.01 -44.14 -16.79
CA PRO A 35 1.57 -44.65 -18.06
C PRO A 35 2.70 -43.83 -18.68
N GLU A 36 2.65 -42.47 -18.55
CA GLU A 36 3.63 -41.55 -19.11
C GLU A 36 4.75 -41.18 -18.12
N ALA A 37 4.80 -41.80 -16.94
CA ALA A 37 5.81 -41.49 -15.92
C ALA A 37 7.22 -41.89 -16.40
N THR A 38 8.14 -40.93 -16.33
CA THR A 38 9.53 -41.09 -16.76
C THR A 38 10.49 -40.66 -15.63
N GLY A 39 11.79 -40.78 -15.89
CA GLY A 39 12.82 -40.34 -14.95
C GLY A 39 13.01 -41.24 -13.74
N PHE A 40 13.77 -40.76 -12.77
CA PHE A 40 14.13 -41.56 -11.58
C PHE A 40 12.92 -41.83 -10.68
N GLY A 41 11.93 -40.89 -10.62
CA GLY A 41 10.71 -41.00 -9.82
C GLY A 41 9.59 -41.83 -10.50
N ARG A 42 9.83 -42.44 -11.68
CA ARG A 42 8.78 -43.11 -12.48
C ARG A 42 8.04 -44.24 -11.77
N TYR A 43 8.61 -44.81 -10.72
CA TYR A 43 8.01 -45.93 -9.98
C TYR A 43 7.38 -45.51 -8.64
N THR A 44 7.18 -44.21 -8.45
CA THR A 44 6.45 -43.70 -7.28
C THR A 44 5.05 -44.28 -7.24
N THR A 45 4.63 -44.80 -6.08
CA THR A 45 3.34 -45.48 -5.96
C THR A 45 2.21 -44.59 -5.48
N GLY A 46 2.52 -43.42 -4.92
CA GLY A 46 1.52 -42.53 -4.38
C GLY A 46 0.64 -43.19 -3.30
N ALA A 47 -0.63 -42.83 -3.28
CA ALA A 47 -1.60 -43.41 -2.34
C ALA A 47 -1.79 -44.92 -2.50
N ARG A 48 -1.65 -45.48 -3.71
CA ARG A 48 -1.66 -46.94 -3.92
C ARG A 48 -0.64 -47.68 -3.05
N GLY A 49 0.49 -47.05 -2.73
CA GLY A 49 1.53 -47.62 -1.88
C GLY A 49 1.23 -47.59 -0.37
N ALA A 50 0.17 -47.02 0.06
CA ALA A 50 -0.25 -46.99 1.45
C ALA A 50 -0.92 -48.31 1.87
N ALA A 51 -0.80 -48.70 3.14
CA ALA A 51 -1.45 -49.89 3.66
C ALA A 51 -3.00 -49.82 3.59
N ASN A 52 -3.56 -48.62 3.76
CA ASN A 52 -4.99 -48.38 3.70
C ASN A 52 -5.25 -47.11 2.89
N PRO A 53 -5.24 -47.18 1.57
CA PRO A 53 -5.53 -46.03 0.71
C PRO A 53 -6.98 -45.56 0.90
N GLN A 54 -7.18 -44.21 0.77
CA GLN A 54 -8.49 -43.58 0.93
C GLN A 54 -8.74 -42.60 -0.19
N ILE A 55 -9.99 -42.42 -0.58
CA ILE A 55 -10.43 -41.30 -1.42
C ILE A 55 -10.74 -40.10 -0.52
N TYR A 56 -10.24 -38.93 -0.89
CA TYR A 56 -10.61 -37.68 -0.25
C TYR A 56 -11.09 -36.67 -1.28
N LEU A 57 -12.33 -36.19 -1.13
CA LEU A 57 -12.97 -35.26 -2.06
C LEU A 57 -12.75 -33.82 -1.56
N VAL A 58 -12.07 -32.98 -2.36
CA VAL A 58 -11.97 -31.52 -2.11
C VAL A 58 -13.26 -30.89 -2.62
N THR A 59 -14.07 -30.35 -1.70
CA THR A 59 -15.43 -29.88 -1.99
C THR A 59 -15.60 -28.37 -1.84
N ASN A 60 -14.55 -27.63 -1.39
CA ASN A 60 -14.60 -26.18 -1.28
C ASN A 60 -13.21 -25.58 -1.52
N LEU A 61 -13.19 -24.25 -1.75
CA LEU A 61 -11.99 -23.45 -2.00
C LEU A 61 -11.45 -22.75 -0.73
N ASN A 62 -11.90 -23.15 0.45
CA ASN A 62 -11.44 -22.58 1.72
C ASN A 62 -9.96 -22.94 1.97
N ASP A 63 -9.25 -22.05 2.69
CA ASP A 63 -7.87 -22.32 3.11
C ASP A 63 -7.76 -23.55 4.00
N SER A 64 -8.75 -23.78 4.88
CA SER A 64 -8.71 -24.85 5.90
C SER A 64 -10.10 -25.37 6.24
N GLY A 65 -10.15 -26.42 7.05
CA GLY A 65 -11.39 -27.09 7.49
C GLY A 65 -11.77 -28.27 6.59
N PRO A 66 -12.82 -29.01 6.97
CA PRO A 66 -13.28 -30.19 6.24
C PRO A 66 -13.58 -29.87 4.78
N GLY A 67 -13.14 -30.75 3.86
CA GLY A 67 -13.32 -30.60 2.42
C GLY A 67 -12.38 -29.59 1.75
N SER A 68 -11.45 -28.95 2.48
CA SER A 68 -10.41 -28.10 1.91
C SER A 68 -9.22 -28.92 1.40
N PHE A 69 -8.41 -28.32 0.51
CA PHE A 69 -7.15 -28.94 0.08
C PHE A 69 -6.18 -29.20 1.23
N ARG A 70 -6.05 -28.28 2.17
CA ARG A 70 -5.18 -28.43 3.35
C ARG A 70 -5.55 -29.67 4.17
N ASP A 71 -6.83 -29.90 4.37
CA ASP A 71 -7.29 -31.12 5.07
C ASP A 71 -7.02 -32.37 4.22
N ALA A 72 -7.28 -32.30 2.91
CA ALA A 72 -7.04 -33.40 1.98
C ALA A 72 -5.61 -33.95 2.04
N VAL A 73 -4.60 -33.07 2.06
CA VAL A 73 -3.18 -33.45 2.02
C VAL A 73 -2.54 -33.60 3.42
N SER A 74 -3.32 -33.44 4.50
CA SER A 74 -2.82 -33.48 5.89
C SER A 74 -2.51 -34.88 6.39
N GLN A 75 -3.04 -35.92 5.75
CA GLN A 75 -2.91 -37.30 6.17
C GLN A 75 -2.37 -38.15 5.00
N PRO A 76 -1.51 -39.15 5.30
CA PRO A 76 -0.98 -40.05 4.27
C PRO A 76 -2.03 -41.01 3.72
N GLY A 77 -1.76 -41.57 2.53
CA GLY A 77 -2.55 -42.62 1.91
C GLY A 77 -3.81 -42.12 1.18
N ARG A 78 -3.89 -40.83 0.87
CA ARG A 78 -5.07 -40.27 0.22
C ARG A 78 -4.90 -40.08 -1.29
N PHE A 79 -5.91 -40.50 -2.05
CA PHE A 79 -6.20 -40.01 -3.40
C PHE A 79 -7.01 -38.71 -3.24
N VAL A 80 -6.42 -37.59 -3.63
CA VAL A 80 -7.05 -36.26 -3.50
C VAL A 80 -7.72 -35.92 -4.83
N ILE A 81 -9.04 -35.91 -4.84
CA ILE A 81 -9.92 -35.68 -5.99
C ILE A 81 -10.65 -34.36 -5.82
N PHE A 82 -10.65 -33.51 -6.82
CA PHE A 82 -11.30 -32.20 -6.73
C PHE A 82 -12.70 -32.24 -7.30
N LYS A 83 -13.68 -31.85 -6.50
CA LYS A 83 -15.09 -31.61 -6.91
C LYS A 83 -15.34 -30.12 -7.17
N VAL A 84 -14.34 -29.27 -7.00
CA VAL A 84 -14.37 -27.81 -7.22
C VAL A 84 -13.14 -27.37 -8.01
N GLY A 85 -13.34 -26.36 -8.88
CA GLY A 85 -12.25 -25.62 -9.53
C GLY A 85 -12.28 -24.16 -9.15
N GLY A 86 -11.15 -23.47 -9.28
CA GLY A 86 -11.03 -22.06 -8.91
C GLY A 86 -9.72 -21.73 -8.19
N ILE A 87 -9.71 -20.64 -7.42
CA ILE A 87 -8.55 -20.16 -6.67
C ILE A 87 -8.74 -20.42 -5.18
N VAL A 88 -7.81 -21.15 -4.56
CA VAL A 88 -7.68 -21.31 -3.12
C VAL A 88 -6.69 -20.26 -2.61
N ASN A 89 -7.14 -19.29 -1.82
CA ASN A 89 -6.30 -18.26 -1.21
C ASN A 89 -5.71 -18.79 0.11
N LEU A 90 -4.47 -19.26 0.07
CA LEU A 90 -3.77 -19.82 1.21
C LEU A 90 -3.34 -18.71 2.20
N GLN A 91 -3.52 -18.98 3.50
CA GLN A 91 -3.12 -18.08 4.59
C GLN A 91 -1.80 -18.51 5.25
N SER A 92 -1.42 -19.78 5.09
CA SER A 92 -0.19 -20.34 5.61
C SER A 92 0.32 -21.47 4.72
N VAL A 93 1.57 -21.90 4.92
CA VAL A 93 2.17 -23.01 4.19
C VAL A 93 1.31 -24.27 4.30
N VAL A 94 1.10 -24.97 3.18
CA VAL A 94 0.46 -26.28 3.13
C VAL A 94 1.55 -27.34 2.97
N ALA A 95 1.64 -28.28 3.91
CA ALA A 95 2.55 -29.41 3.84
C ALA A 95 1.79 -30.66 3.32
N VAL A 96 2.35 -31.31 2.31
CA VAL A 96 1.79 -32.55 1.75
C VAL A 96 2.33 -33.75 2.52
N ALA A 97 1.41 -34.62 3.00
CA ALA A 97 1.78 -35.87 3.67
C ALA A 97 2.31 -36.90 2.68
N ALA A 98 3.07 -37.89 3.22
CA ALA A 98 3.62 -38.99 2.44
C ALA A 98 2.52 -39.92 1.85
N ASN A 99 2.88 -40.72 0.85
CA ASN A 99 1.97 -41.66 0.18
C ASN A 99 0.67 -40.99 -0.31
N THR A 100 0.76 -39.84 -0.96
CA THR A 100 -0.41 -39.08 -1.44
C THR A 100 -0.41 -39.05 -2.96
N THR A 101 -1.58 -39.23 -3.58
CA THR A 101 -1.81 -38.99 -4.99
C THR A 101 -2.74 -37.79 -5.16
N ILE A 102 -2.25 -36.68 -5.73
CA ILE A 102 -3.02 -35.47 -5.92
C ILE A 102 -3.37 -35.29 -7.39
N ALA A 103 -4.65 -35.43 -7.72
CA ALA A 103 -5.16 -35.41 -9.08
C ALA A 103 -5.81 -34.07 -9.45
N GLY A 104 -4.99 -33.03 -9.70
CA GLY A 104 -5.48 -31.69 -10.08
C GLY A 104 -6.30 -31.68 -11.38
N GLN A 105 -6.08 -32.65 -12.28
CA GLN A 105 -6.85 -32.83 -13.50
C GLN A 105 -8.32 -33.18 -13.27
N THR A 106 -8.74 -33.54 -12.06
CA THR A 106 -10.15 -33.75 -11.70
C THR A 106 -10.90 -32.46 -11.38
N ALA A 107 -10.21 -31.36 -11.19
CA ALA A 107 -10.83 -30.07 -10.86
C ALA A 107 -11.64 -29.56 -12.05
N PRO A 108 -12.96 -29.36 -11.88
CA PRO A 108 -13.83 -28.98 -12.99
C PRO A 108 -13.62 -27.51 -13.42
N GLY A 109 -14.03 -27.18 -14.66
CA GLY A 109 -13.88 -25.85 -15.25
C GLY A 109 -12.47 -25.61 -15.79
N GLU A 110 -11.75 -24.60 -15.25
CA GLU A 110 -10.38 -24.27 -15.66
C GLU A 110 -9.31 -24.88 -14.76
N GLY A 111 -9.71 -25.78 -13.84
CA GLY A 111 -8.79 -26.43 -12.91
C GLY A 111 -8.64 -25.69 -11.58
N ILE A 112 -7.49 -25.89 -10.91
CA ILE A 112 -7.26 -25.39 -9.55
C ILE A 112 -5.98 -24.57 -9.45
N VAL A 113 -6.00 -23.45 -8.69
CA VAL A 113 -4.86 -22.61 -8.36
C VAL A 113 -4.76 -22.46 -6.84
N PHE A 114 -3.56 -22.59 -6.31
CA PHE A 114 -3.20 -22.27 -4.94
C PHE A 114 -2.42 -20.96 -4.94
N LEU A 115 -3.01 -19.90 -4.41
CA LEU A 115 -2.44 -18.56 -4.36
C LEU A 115 -2.12 -18.17 -2.91
N GLY A 116 -0.88 -17.80 -2.63
CA GLY A 116 -0.45 -17.39 -1.30
C GLY A 116 0.85 -18.05 -0.86
N PRO A 117 1.03 -18.35 0.42
CA PRO A 117 2.17 -19.13 0.91
C PRO A 117 2.31 -20.48 0.21
N ARG A 118 3.54 -20.99 0.16
CA ARG A 118 3.91 -22.18 -0.62
C ARG A 118 3.12 -23.45 -0.27
N VAL A 119 2.93 -24.32 -1.26
CA VAL A 119 2.61 -25.74 -1.04
C VAL A 119 3.93 -26.48 -1.00
N SER A 120 4.25 -27.15 0.12
CA SER A 120 5.52 -27.81 0.36
C SER A 120 5.39 -29.34 0.20
N PHE A 121 6.29 -29.91 -0.60
CA PHE A 121 6.45 -31.37 -0.73
C PHE A 121 7.56 -31.92 0.18
N THR A 122 8.02 -31.13 1.16
CA THR A 122 9.00 -31.58 2.16
C THR A 122 8.39 -32.66 3.04
N GLY A 123 9.06 -33.85 3.10
CA GLY A 123 8.55 -34.99 3.81
C GLY A 123 7.50 -35.82 3.06
N ALA A 124 7.09 -35.38 1.87
CA ALA A 124 6.08 -36.06 1.04
C ALA A 124 6.65 -37.31 0.34
N ASN A 125 7.25 -38.24 1.08
CA ASN A 125 7.77 -39.47 0.53
C ASN A 125 6.70 -40.22 -0.29
N ASN A 126 7.10 -40.72 -1.42
CA ASN A 126 6.24 -41.57 -2.26
C ASN A 126 4.95 -40.86 -2.69
N THR A 127 5.08 -39.63 -3.24
CA THR A 127 3.95 -38.75 -3.60
C THR A 127 3.91 -38.51 -5.12
N ILE A 128 2.70 -38.57 -5.69
CA ILE A 128 2.36 -38.22 -7.07
C ILE A 128 1.49 -36.93 -7.00
N ALA A 129 1.90 -35.87 -7.71
CA ALA A 129 1.05 -34.66 -7.86
C ALA A 129 1.02 -34.24 -9.34
N ARG A 130 -0.19 -34.00 -9.86
CA ARG A 130 -0.41 -33.70 -11.25
C ARG A 130 -1.38 -32.52 -11.44
N TYR A 131 -1.13 -31.67 -12.45
CA TYR A 131 -2.04 -30.61 -12.94
C TYR A 131 -2.45 -29.57 -11.86
N LEU A 132 -1.54 -29.19 -11.00
CA LEU A 132 -1.75 -28.11 -10.01
C LEU A 132 -1.02 -26.84 -10.41
N ARG A 133 -1.61 -25.70 -10.11
CA ARG A 133 -0.97 -24.39 -10.21
C ARG A 133 -0.67 -23.85 -8.81
N ILE A 134 0.59 -23.60 -8.51
CA ILE A 134 1.06 -23.09 -7.22
C ILE A 134 1.74 -21.75 -7.48
N ARG A 135 1.15 -20.68 -6.95
CA ARG A 135 1.59 -19.30 -7.12
C ARG A 135 1.86 -18.64 -5.78
N TYR A 136 3.11 -18.24 -5.57
CA TYR A 136 3.43 -17.49 -4.35
C TYR A 136 2.77 -16.10 -4.41
N GLY A 137 1.90 -15.79 -3.44
CA GLY A 137 1.09 -14.55 -3.40
C GLY A 137 1.65 -13.45 -2.51
N GLY A 138 2.95 -13.44 -2.23
CA GLY A 138 3.56 -12.50 -1.30
C GLY A 138 4.73 -11.72 -1.90
N THR A 139 5.21 -10.73 -1.15
CA THR A 139 6.36 -9.90 -1.53
C THR A 139 7.55 -10.03 -0.57
N SER A 140 7.47 -10.93 0.41
CA SER A 140 8.56 -11.20 1.36
C SER A 140 9.75 -11.80 0.63
N GLN A 141 10.97 -11.39 1.01
CA GLN A 141 12.21 -11.90 0.45
C GLN A 141 12.43 -13.36 0.86
N ASN A 142 13.22 -14.10 0.06
CA ASN A 142 13.67 -15.48 0.32
C ASN A 142 12.51 -16.48 0.49
N GLN A 143 11.53 -16.42 -0.42
CA GLN A 143 10.40 -17.34 -0.43
C GLN A 143 10.31 -18.08 -1.76
N ASP A 144 10.32 -19.42 -1.70
CA ASP A 144 10.04 -20.28 -2.84
C ASP A 144 8.54 -20.42 -3.06
N ALA A 145 8.10 -20.58 -4.30
CA ALA A 145 6.70 -20.91 -4.55
C ALA A 145 6.38 -22.33 -4.12
N SER A 146 7.33 -23.27 -4.27
CA SER A 146 7.24 -24.65 -3.79
C SER A 146 8.63 -25.27 -3.62
N GLY A 147 8.73 -26.48 -3.03
CA GLY A 147 10.01 -27.15 -2.92
C GLY A 147 9.98 -28.42 -2.07
N ILE A 148 11.13 -29.10 -2.05
CA ILE A 148 11.41 -30.35 -1.34
C ILE A 148 12.71 -30.20 -0.54
N ALA A 149 12.62 -30.15 0.79
CA ALA A 149 13.80 -30.11 1.66
C ALA A 149 14.23 -31.51 2.15
N ASN A 150 13.29 -32.45 2.16
CA ASN A 150 13.53 -33.87 2.39
C ASN A 150 12.41 -34.71 1.77
N GLY A 151 12.63 -35.99 1.55
CA GLY A 151 11.68 -36.92 0.93
C GLY A 151 12.18 -37.54 -0.36
N ALA A 152 11.75 -38.76 -0.63
CA ALA A 152 12.16 -39.55 -1.80
C ALA A 152 10.97 -40.17 -2.52
N ASN A 153 11.21 -40.63 -3.78
CA ASN A 153 10.19 -41.19 -4.67
C ASN A 153 9.02 -40.21 -4.88
N ILE A 154 9.33 -39.04 -5.45
CA ILE A 154 8.33 -37.97 -5.71
C ILE A 154 8.30 -37.70 -7.20
N ILE A 155 7.10 -37.71 -7.80
CA ILE A 155 6.91 -37.30 -9.17
C ILE A 155 5.87 -36.16 -9.25
N LEU A 156 6.29 -35.07 -9.87
CA LEU A 156 5.48 -33.88 -10.12
C LEU A 156 5.33 -33.74 -11.64
N ASP A 157 4.10 -33.83 -12.13
CA ASP A 157 3.81 -33.86 -13.56
C ASP A 157 2.76 -32.83 -13.97
N HIS A 158 3.02 -32.09 -15.05
CA HIS A 158 2.13 -31.01 -15.52
C HIS A 158 1.77 -30.00 -14.44
N MET A 159 2.75 -29.62 -13.62
CA MET A 159 2.61 -28.59 -12.60
C MET A 159 2.91 -27.21 -13.17
N THR A 160 2.33 -26.16 -12.60
CA THR A 160 2.78 -24.77 -12.82
C THR A 160 3.21 -24.17 -11.49
N PHE A 161 4.46 -23.72 -11.42
CA PHE A 161 5.03 -23.01 -10.28
C PHE A 161 5.43 -21.61 -10.72
N THR A 162 4.97 -20.57 -9.99
CA THR A 162 5.27 -19.17 -10.34
C THR A 162 5.45 -18.29 -9.10
N TRP A 163 6.14 -17.15 -9.30
CA TRP A 163 6.18 -15.99 -8.42
C TRP A 163 7.00 -16.19 -7.14
N GLY A 164 7.90 -17.17 -7.11
CA GLY A 164 8.90 -17.21 -6.03
C GLY A 164 9.72 -15.94 -5.98
N THR A 165 10.07 -15.47 -4.78
CA THR A 165 10.95 -14.31 -4.54
C THR A 165 12.40 -14.72 -4.29
N ASP A 166 12.65 -16.02 -4.13
CA ASP A 166 13.94 -16.70 -4.12
C ASP A 166 13.95 -17.67 -5.30
N GLU A 167 13.73 -18.96 -5.09
CA GLU A 167 13.47 -19.89 -6.15
C GLU A 167 11.98 -20.05 -6.46
N VAL A 168 11.67 -20.33 -7.72
CA VAL A 168 10.32 -20.77 -8.09
C VAL A 168 10.07 -22.17 -7.57
N PHE A 169 11.06 -23.09 -7.73
CA PHE A 169 11.01 -24.44 -7.16
C PHE A 169 12.39 -24.92 -6.75
N SER A 170 12.55 -25.42 -5.50
CA SER A 170 13.83 -25.92 -5.03
C SER A 170 13.79 -27.38 -4.54
N VAL A 171 14.89 -28.08 -4.71
CA VAL A 171 15.22 -29.34 -4.05
C VAL A 171 16.53 -29.18 -3.32
N ASN A 172 16.47 -29.01 -2.01
CA ASN A 172 17.67 -28.74 -1.20
C ASN A 172 17.56 -29.46 0.15
N TRP A 173 18.47 -30.37 0.41
CA TRP A 173 18.38 -31.22 1.61
C TRP A 173 18.66 -30.44 2.88
N ASP A 174 17.72 -30.52 3.82
CA ASP A 174 17.78 -29.87 5.13
C ASP A 174 18.49 -30.72 6.20
N ASN A 175 19.06 -31.88 5.81
CA ASN A 175 19.66 -32.89 6.67
C ASN A 175 18.71 -33.54 7.69
N ASN A 176 17.42 -33.48 7.46
CA ASN A 176 16.39 -34.12 8.28
C ASN A 176 15.64 -35.19 7.48
N GLY A 177 15.16 -36.23 8.14
CA GLY A 177 14.30 -37.25 7.57
C GLY A 177 14.94 -38.00 6.38
N THR A 178 14.13 -38.33 5.39
CA THR A 178 14.54 -39.02 4.17
C THR A 178 15.23 -38.04 3.23
N SER A 179 16.48 -38.34 2.83
CA SER A 179 17.19 -37.48 1.88
C SER A 179 16.49 -37.45 0.50
N PRO A 180 16.53 -36.31 -0.21
CA PRO A 180 15.98 -36.19 -1.56
C PRO A 180 16.65 -37.19 -2.53
N ASP A 181 15.85 -38.16 -3.05
CA ASP A 181 16.27 -39.17 -4.02
C ASP A 181 15.08 -39.64 -4.88
N ASN A 182 15.35 -40.07 -6.09
CA ASN A 182 14.35 -40.53 -7.07
C ASN A 182 13.23 -39.50 -7.28
N ILE A 183 13.60 -38.24 -7.54
CA ILE A 183 12.68 -37.17 -7.80
C ILE A 183 12.55 -36.93 -9.29
N THR A 184 11.34 -36.82 -9.79
CA THR A 184 11.06 -36.41 -11.19
C THR A 184 10.16 -35.16 -11.18
N ILE A 185 10.53 -34.14 -11.94
CA ILE A 185 9.66 -33.03 -12.34
C ILE A 185 9.56 -33.08 -13.87
N GLN A 186 8.35 -33.35 -14.38
CA GLN A 186 8.17 -33.49 -15.84
C GLN A 186 7.01 -32.64 -16.35
N ASN A 187 7.08 -32.26 -17.63
CA ASN A 187 6.05 -31.54 -18.38
C ASN A 187 5.49 -30.30 -17.67
N SER A 188 6.28 -29.65 -16.84
CA SER A 188 5.85 -28.58 -15.92
C SER A 188 6.33 -27.20 -16.37
N ILE A 189 5.67 -26.14 -15.90
CA ILE A 189 6.12 -24.74 -16.05
C ILE A 189 6.74 -24.28 -14.73
N ILE A 190 7.93 -23.71 -14.79
CA ILE A 190 8.67 -23.12 -13.67
C ILE A 190 9.08 -21.73 -14.12
N GLY A 191 8.27 -20.71 -13.76
CA GLY A 191 8.43 -19.43 -14.44
C GLY A 191 7.97 -18.20 -13.66
N GLN A 192 8.20 -17.03 -14.28
CA GLN A 192 7.83 -15.72 -13.75
C GLN A 192 8.28 -15.54 -12.29
N GLY A 193 9.52 -15.94 -11.94
CA GLY A 193 10.09 -15.61 -10.66
C GLY A 193 10.05 -14.09 -10.45
N MET A 194 9.63 -13.61 -9.26
CA MET A 194 9.48 -12.17 -9.02
C MET A 194 10.82 -11.48 -8.89
N HIS A 195 11.05 -10.45 -9.68
CA HIS A 195 12.32 -9.71 -9.74
C HIS A 195 12.51 -8.66 -8.65
N ARG A 196 11.56 -8.48 -7.75
CA ARG A 196 11.54 -7.44 -6.70
C ARG A 196 12.82 -7.37 -5.87
N HIS A 197 13.41 -8.51 -5.55
CA HIS A 197 14.64 -8.61 -4.75
C HIS A 197 15.89 -8.90 -5.58
N ASN A 198 15.80 -8.76 -6.91
CA ASN A 198 16.86 -9.11 -7.86
C ASN A 198 17.36 -10.57 -7.75
N HIS A 199 16.52 -11.45 -7.24
CA HIS A 199 16.82 -12.87 -7.00
C HIS A 199 15.64 -13.76 -7.43
N SER A 200 15.18 -13.62 -8.68
CA SER A 200 14.16 -14.50 -9.25
C SER A 200 14.84 -15.71 -9.90
N ALA A 201 15.06 -16.74 -9.10
CA ALA A 201 15.70 -17.97 -9.56
C ALA A 201 14.67 -19.02 -9.97
N GLY A 202 14.92 -19.75 -11.07
CA GLY A 202 14.05 -20.82 -11.53
C GLY A 202 14.09 -22.03 -10.59
N GLY A 203 15.31 -22.56 -10.31
CA GLY A 203 15.43 -23.71 -9.45
C GLY A 203 16.83 -23.98 -8.88
N LEU A 204 16.84 -24.37 -7.60
CA LEU A 204 18.01 -24.85 -6.89
C LEU A 204 17.88 -26.36 -6.65
N MET A 205 18.53 -27.19 -7.49
CA MET A 205 18.42 -28.64 -7.48
C MET A 205 19.67 -29.26 -6.85
N GLN A 206 19.70 -29.38 -5.53
CA GLN A 206 20.85 -29.78 -4.75
C GLN A 206 20.57 -30.97 -3.81
N PRO A 207 20.30 -32.18 -4.35
CA PRO A 207 20.21 -33.36 -3.52
C PRO A 207 21.55 -33.65 -2.85
N PRO A 208 21.58 -34.49 -1.78
CA PRO A 208 22.81 -34.98 -1.19
C PRO A 208 23.59 -35.86 -2.21
N PRO A 209 24.88 -36.18 -1.91
CA PRO A 209 25.65 -37.09 -2.74
C PRO A 209 24.91 -38.42 -2.97
N GLY A 210 24.77 -38.81 -4.24
CA GLY A 210 24.05 -40.00 -4.67
C GLY A 210 22.54 -39.85 -4.89
N GLY A 211 21.95 -38.73 -4.44
CA GLY A 211 20.55 -38.40 -4.73
C GLY A 211 20.32 -38.12 -6.21
N LYS A 212 19.17 -38.58 -6.72
CA LYS A 212 18.84 -38.60 -8.15
C LYS A 212 17.65 -37.67 -8.47
N ILE A 213 17.83 -36.82 -9.48
CA ILE A 213 16.78 -35.91 -9.96
C ILE A 213 16.64 -36.00 -11.48
N SER A 214 15.42 -36.09 -11.98
CA SER A 214 15.07 -35.97 -13.39
C SER A 214 14.25 -34.70 -13.64
N LEU A 215 14.66 -33.90 -14.60
CA LEU A 215 13.96 -32.71 -15.09
C LEU A 215 13.69 -32.92 -16.58
N ILE A 216 12.42 -33.21 -16.96
CA ILE A 216 12.09 -33.73 -18.28
C ILE A 216 10.92 -32.98 -18.89
N GLY A 217 11.10 -32.37 -20.06
CA GLY A 217 10.01 -31.73 -20.81
C GLY A 217 9.44 -30.48 -20.11
N ASN A 218 10.21 -29.80 -19.27
CA ASN A 218 9.76 -28.63 -18.54
C ASN A 218 10.04 -27.34 -19.30
N LEU A 219 9.23 -26.33 -19.06
CA LEU A 219 9.44 -24.94 -19.45
C LEU A 219 9.97 -24.12 -18.27
N TYR A 220 11.18 -23.60 -18.40
CA TYR A 220 11.74 -22.58 -17.52
C TYR A 220 11.60 -21.23 -18.22
N ILE A 221 10.83 -20.30 -17.70
CA ILE A 221 10.47 -19.09 -18.41
C ILE A 221 10.49 -17.83 -17.53
N CYS A 222 11.14 -16.77 -18.04
CA CYS A 222 11.15 -15.45 -17.39
C CYS A 222 11.67 -15.46 -15.94
N ASN A 223 12.65 -16.32 -15.63
CA ASN A 223 13.41 -16.27 -14.40
C ASN A 223 14.76 -15.62 -14.66
N LYS A 224 15.28 -14.84 -13.72
CA LYS A 224 16.57 -14.17 -13.88
C LYS A 224 17.73 -15.17 -14.04
N THR A 225 17.77 -16.18 -13.19
CA THR A 225 18.92 -17.08 -13.04
C THR A 225 18.48 -18.48 -12.62
N ARG A 226 19.44 -19.41 -12.51
CA ARG A 226 19.21 -20.80 -12.02
C ARG A 226 18.06 -21.51 -12.73
N ASN A 227 18.11 -21.60 -14.05
CA ASN A 227 17.16 -22.37 -14.84
C ASN A 227 17.71 -23.75 -15.30
N ASN A 228 18.42 -24.61 -14.50
CA ASN A 228 18.55 -24.64 -13.03
C ASN A 228 20.00 -24.37 -12.54
N LYS A 229 20.21 -24.24 -11.19
CA LYS A 229 21.50 -24.54 -10.54
C LYS A 229 21.39 -25.96 -10.00
N ILE A 230 22.14 -26.91 -10.56
CA ILE A 230 21.97 -28.34 -10.30
C ILE A 230 23.28 -29.02 -9.97
N LYS A 231 23.25 -30.01 -9.05
CA LYS A 231 24.33 -30.92 -8.71
C LYS A 231 23.84 -32.35 -8.50
N GLY A 232 24.78 -33.28 -8.24
CA GLY A 232 24.45 -34.67 -7.96
C GLY A 232 24.16 -35.48 -9.23
N ILE A 233 23.46 -36.62 -9.10
CA ILE A 233 23.05 -37.45 -10.21
C ILE A 233 21.79 -36.86 -10.85
N ASN A 234 21.90 -36.47 -12.12
CA ASN A 234 20.75 -35.78 -12.71
C ASN A 234 20.63 -35.99 -14.23
N GLU A 235 19.42 -35.85 -14.72
CA GLU A 235 19.13 -35.76 -16.15
C GLU A 235 18.26 -34.51 -16.43
N PHE A 236 18.69 -33.73 -17.42
CA PHE A 236 18.01 -32.56 -17.94
C PHE A 236 17.70 -32.78 -19.42
N VAL A 237 16.48 -33.23 -19.71
CA VAL A 237 16.14 -33.80 -21.03
C VAL A 237 14.88 -33.19 -21.60
N ASN A 238 14.95 -32.76 -22.86
CA ASN A 238 13.82 -32.20 -23.60
C ASN A 238 13.16 -30.97 -22.93
N ASN A 239 13.89 -30.17 -22.17
CA ASN A 239 13.39 -28.96 -21.57
C ASN A 239 13.57 -27.75 -22.50
N VAL A 240 12.79 -26.72 -22.29
CA VAL A 240 12.98 -25.40 -22.88
C VAL A 240 13.28 -24.38 -21.78
N VAL A 241 14.33 -23.58 -22.01
CA VAL A 241 14.67 -22.41 -21.16
C VAL A 241 14.49 -21.16 -21.99
N TYR A 242 13.59 -20.27 -21.56
CA TYR A 242 13.22 -19.07 -22.30
C TYR A 242 13.42 -17.79 -21.47
N ASN A 243 14.07 -16.77 -22.07
CA ASN A 243 14.16 -15.41 -21.56
C ASN A 243 14.68 -15.33 -20.10
N TRP A 244 15.91 -15.76 -19.86
CA TRP A 244 16.57 -15.57 -18.58
C TRP A 244 17.27 -14.22 -18.49
N GLY A 245 17.52 -13.75 -17.26
CA GLY A 245 18.20 -12.49 -17.00
C GLY A 245 17.26 -11.34 -16.66
N ASN A 246 17.86 -10.17 -16.50
CA ASN A 246 17.16 -8.92 -16.19
C ASN A 246 17.70 -7.74 -17.00
N TYR A 247 18.24 -7.98 -18.18
CA TYR A 247 18.72 -6.93 -19.08
C TYR A 247 17.56 -6.06 -19.57
N GLY A 248 17.79 -4.74 -19.57
CA GLY A 248 16.81 -3.77 -20.06
C GLY A 248 15.63 -3.49 -19.15
N ASN A 249 15.61 -4.02 -17.92
CA ASN A 249 14.56 -3.70 -16.96
C ASN A 249 14.72 -2.27 -16.39
N THR A 250 13.61 -1.67 -15.96
CA THR A 250 13.54 -0.27 -15.50
C THR A 250 13.73 -0.10 -13.99
N TYR A 251 13.95 -1.18 -13.23
CA TYR A 251 13.95 -1.15 -11.76
C TYR A 251 15.34 -0.94 -11.12
N GLY A 252 16.37 -0.64 -11.93
CA GLY A 252 17.72 -0.32 -11.45
C GLY A 252 18.49 -1.48 -10.82
N HIS A 253 18.07 -2.72 -11.06
CA HIS A 253 18.77 -3.90 -10.59
C HIS A 253 20.08 -4.12 -11.37
N THR A 254 21.06 -4.79 -10.75
CA THR A 254 22.28 -5.21 -11.44
C THR A 254 21.92 -6.15 -12.58
N GLN A 255 22.31 -5.76 -13.79
CA GLN A 255 22.06 -6.56 -15.00
C GLN A 255 22.89 -7.84 -14.95
N SER A 256 22.24 -8.98 -14.90
CA SER A 256 22.86 -10.32 -14.84
C SER A 256 21.81 -11.40 -15.15
N GLY A 257 22.26 -12.62 -15.34
CA GLY A 257 21.36 -13.76 -15.47
C GLY A 257 22.05 -14.93 -16.13
N GLU A 258 21.73 -16.13 -15.67
CA GLU A 258 22.25 -17.39 -16.17
C GLU A 258 21.08 -18.32 -16.53
N ALA A 259 21.24 -19.05 -17.64
CA ALA A 259 20.31 -20.12 -17.99
C ALA A 259 20.55 -21.34 -17.09
N TYR A 260 21.52 -22.18 -17.41
CA TYR A 260 21.85 -23.38 -16.66
C TYR A 260 23.20 -23.24 -15.94
N ILE A 261 23.17 -23.42 -14.62
CA ILE A 261 24.38 -23.37 -13.77
C ILE A 261 24.84 -24.80 -13.45
N MET A 262 26.04 -25.14 -13.91
CA MET A 262 26.66 -26.46 -13.75
C MET A 262 27.35 -26.61 -12.40
N GLY A 263 26.59 -26.89 -11.35
CA GLY A 263 27.08 -27.11 -9.99
C GLY A 263 27.52 -25.84 -9.25
N GLY A 264 28.02 -24.84 -9.92
CA GLY A 264 28.49 -23.58 -9.34
C GLY A 264 29.64 -23.80 -8.37
N ASP A 265 29.48 -23.30 -7.14
CA ASP A 265 30.43 -23.39 -6.01
C ASP A 265 30.39 -24.74 -5.26
N SER A 266 29.65 -25.73 -5.74
CA SER A 266 29.51 -27.02 -5.09
C SER A 266 30.82 -27.82 -5.13
N ALA A 267 31.28 -28.27 -3.99
CA ALA A 267 32.47 -29.15 -3.85
C ALA A 267 32.19 -30.60 -4.24
N GLY A 268 30.94 -31.04 -4.34
CA GLY A 268 30.55 -32.39 -4.66
C GLY A 268 30.60 -32.68 -6.15
N SER A 269 30.86 -33.97 -6.52
CA SER A 269 30.81 -34.40 -7.92
C SER A 269 29.39 -34.47 -8.43
N SER A 270 29.18 -34.00 -9.67
CA SER A 270 27.92 -34.12 -10.41
C SER A 270 28.11 -35.04 -11.64
N PHE A 271 27.03 -35.75 -11.98
CA PHE A 271 26.99 -36.68 -13.11
C PHE A 271 25.68 -36.44 -13.87
N ALA A 272 25.77 -35.73 -14.98
CA ALA A 272 24.60 -35.18 -15.67
C ALA A 272 24.45 -35.72 -17.10
N ASN A 273 23.21 -36.07 -17.50
CA ASN A 273 22.81 -36.16 -18.90
C ASN A 273 22.03 -34.91 -19.29
N ILE A 274 22.54 -34.14 -20.25
CA ILE A 274 21.91 -32.91 -20.74
C ILE A 274 21.58 -33.09 -22.22
N ILE A 275 20.34 -33.49 -22.54
CA ILE A 275 20.02 -34.04 -23.88
C ILE A 275 18.79 -33.37 -24.47
N ASN A 276 18.90 -32.93 -25.74
CA ASN A 276 17.81 -32.45 -26.59
C ASN A 276 17.01 -31.30 -25.95
N ASN A 277 17.67 -30.33 -25.31
CA ASN A 277 17.05 -29.14 -24.75
C ASN A 277 17.16 -27.95 -25.72
N TYR A 278 16.24 -27.01 -25.63
CA TYR A 278 16.28 -25.75 -26.37
C TYR A 278 16.40 -24.53 -25.41
N PHE A 279 17.43 -23.73 -25.63
CA PHE A 279 17.67 -22.51 -24.89
C PHE A 279 17.41 -21.29 -25.79
N ILE A 280 16.44 -20.46 -25.45
CA ILE A 280 15.97 -19.35 -26.29
C ILE A 280 16.11 -18.04 -25.51
N GLY A 281 17.02 -17.17 -25.96
CA GLY A 281 17.18 -15.83 -25.42
C GLY A 281 15.95 -14.96 -25.72
N GLY A 282 15.56 -14.14 -24.76
CA GLY A 282 14.47 -13.19 -24.92
C GLY A 282 14.91 -11.75 -24.58
N PRO A 283 13.97 -10.80 -24.47
CA PRO A 283 14.27 -9.39 -24.20
C PRO A 283 15.18 -9.14 -22.98
N ASN A 284 15.05 -9.97 -21.94
CA ASN A 284 15.84 -9.83 -20.70
C ASN A 284 17.18 -10.58 -20.75
N THR A 285 17.44 -11.38 -21.77
CA THR A 285 18.69 -12.12 -21.93
C THR A 285 19.76 -11.23 -22.55
N SER A 286 21.01 -11.29 -22.04
CA SER A 286 22.10 -10.54 -22.61
C SER A 286 22.47 -11.04 -24.02
N ASN A 287 22.71 -10.10 -24.95
CA ASN A 287 23.20 -10.40 -26.29
C ASN A 287 24.63 -10.92 -26.31
N THR A 288 25.37 -10.78 -25.18
CA THR A 288 26.78 -11.21 -25.09
C THR A 288 26.93 -12.67 -24.64
N VAL A 289 25.83 -13.36 -24.34
CA VAL A 289 25.86 -14.78 -24.00
C VAL A 289 26.21 -15.61 -25.22
N THR A 290 27.27 -16.41 -25.13
CA THR A 290 27.77 -17.28 -26.19
C THR A 290 27.44 -18.77 -26.00
N THR A 291 27.06 -19.17 -24.76
CA THR A 291 26.55 -20.49 -24.41
C THR A 291 25.54 -20.36 -23.28
N PRO A 292 24.48 -21.17 -23.23
CA PRO A 292 23.50 -21.14 -22.14
C PRO A 292 24.00 -21.77 -20.82
N PHE A 293 25.18 -22.39 -20.83
CA PHE A 293 25.80 -23.07 -19.69
C PHE A 293 26.82 -22.18 -19.01
N SER A 294 26.83 -22.18 -17.69
CA SER A 294 27.73 -21.30 -16.91
C SER A 294 28.17 -21.93 -15.59
N VAL A 295 29.18 -21.32 -14.98
CA VAL A 295 29.69 -21.62 -13.63
C VAL A 295 29.97 -23.12 -13.41
N GLY A 296 30.51 -23.78 -14.42
CA GLY A 296 30.97 -25.17 -14.35
C GLY A 296 32.34 -25.26 -13.64
N ASN A 297 32.60 -26.41 -13.04
CA ASN A 297 33.89 -26.76 -12.44
C ASN A 297 34.31 -28.16 -12.80
N ALA A 298 35.55 -28.58 -12.52
CA ALA A 298 36.09 -29.91 -12.85
C ALA A 298 35.35 -31.09 -12.20
N ASN A 299 34.51 -30.83 -11.21
CA ASN A 299 33.69 -31.85 -10.55
C ASN A 299 32.33 -32.09 -11.23
N PHE A 300 31.99 -31.29 -12.24
CA PHE A 300 30.73 -31.41 -12.97
C PHE A 300 30.95 -32.26 -14.24
N ASN A 301 30.71 -33.55 -14.14
CA ASN A 301 30.85 -34.48 -15.25
C ASN A 301 29.52 -34.55 -16.01
N LEU A 302 29.55 -34.41 -17.34
CA LEU A 302 28.32 -34.38 -18.12
C LEU A 302 28.47 -35.09 -19.48
N TYR A 303 27.36 -35.59 -19.96
CA TYR A 303 27.13 -35.90 -21.37
C TYR A 303 26.16 -34.87 -21.93
N GLY A 304 26.56 -34.12 -22.95
CA GLY A 304 25.73 -33.10 -23.60
C GLY A 304 25.52 -33.42 -25.08
N SER A 305 24.27 -33.58 -25.55
CA SER A 305 23.98 -33.91 -26.92
C SER A 305 22.61 -33.32 -27.35
N GLY A 306 22.54 -32.87 -28.62
CA GLY A 306 21.29 -32.39 -29.21
C GLY A 306 20.70 -31.12 -28.58
N ASN A 307 21.49 -30.36 -27.81
CA ASN A 307 21.07 -29.13 -27.24
C ASN A 307 21.23 -27.98 -28.24
N TYR A 308 20.27 -27.05 -28.28
CA TYR A 308 20.26 -25.89 -29.19
C TYR A 308 20.24 -24.60 -28.41
N PHE A 309 20.91 -23.58 -28.94
CA PHE A 309 20.93 -22.24 -28.38
C PHE A 309 20.59 -21.19 -29.44
N ASP A 310 19.60 -20.38 -29.15
CA ASP A 310 19.09 -19.32 -29.99
C ASP A 310 19.06 -18.01 -29.17
N ASN A 311 19.87 -17.04 -29.51
CA ASN A 311 19.92 -15.74 -28.83
C ASN A 311 19.83 -14.55 -29.82
N ASN A 312 19.35 -14.79 -31.03
CA ASN A 312 19.24 -13.72 -32.01
C ASN A 312 17.93 -12.91 -31.90
N LYS A 313 16.93 -13.43 -31.19
CA LYS A 313 15.68 -12.76 -30.84
C LYS A 313 14.86 -12.27 -32.04
N ASN A 314 14.91 -13.04 -33.14
CA ASN A 314 14.33 -12.63 -34.43
C ASN A 314 12.92 -13.15 -34.68
N GLY A 315 12.33 -13.90 -33.74
CA GLY A 315 11.00 -14.51 -33.86
C GLY A 315 10.99 -15.84 -34.62
N ILE A 316 12.15 -16.36 -34.97
CA ILE A 316 12.33 -17.65 -35.67
C ILE A 316 13.15 -18.57 -34.78
N LEU A 317 12.82 -19.85 -34.76
CA LEU A 317 13.56 -20.84 -34.00
C LEU A 317 14.65 -21.44 -34.88
N ASP A 318 15.78 -20.68 -35.03
CA ASP A 318 16.89 -21.01 -35.94
C ASP A 318 18.25 -21.10 -35.22
N GLY A 319 18.21 -21.37 -33.92
CA GLY A 319 19.39 -21.50 -33.06
C GLY A 319 20.34 -22.60 -33.49
N GLY A 320 21.64 -22.43 -33.15
CA GLY A 320 22.69 -23.41 -33.45
C GLY A 320 22.79 -24.52 -32.39
N ALA A 321 23.33 -25.67 -32.80
CA ALA A 321 23.66 -26.75 -31.88
C ALA A 321 24.77 -26.31 -30.91
N VAL A 322 24.62 -26.61 -29.62
CA VAL A 322 25.66 -26.39 -28.59
C VAL A 322 26.77 -27.44 -28.79
N PRO A 323 28.02 -27.01 -29.05
CA PRO A 323 29.12 -27.98 -29.30
C PRO A 323 29.47 -28.75 -28.03
N GLN A 324 29.74 -30.06 -28.20
CA GLN A 324 30.10 -30.99 -27.11
C GLN A 324 31.59 -30.83 -26.72
N ASN A 325 31.94 -29.67 -26.25
CA ASN A 325 33.29 -29.30 -25.81
C ASN A 325 33.23 -28.14 -24.80
N LEU A 326 34.40 -27.64 -24.35
CA LEU A 326 34.48 -26.55 -23.39
C LEU A 326 33.90 -25.22 -23.90
N THR A 327 33.74 -25.02 -25.19
CA THR A 327 33.07 -23.82 -25.73
C THR A 327 31.56 -23.89 -25.48
N GLY A 328 30.96 -25.06 -25.59
CA GLY A 328 29.56 -25.30 -25.30
C GLY A 328 29.30 -25.44 -23.78
N TYR A 329 30.14 -26.20 -23.11
CA TYR A 329 30.01 -26.54 -21.67
C TYR A 329 31.29 -26.20 -20.92
N PRO A 330 31.40 -24.98 -20.34
CA PRO A 330 32.64 -24.51 -19.69
C PRO A 330 32.78 -25.13 -18.29
N VAL A 331 33.14 -26.42 -18.19
CA VAL A 331 33.31 -27.18 -16.93
C VAL A 331 34.75 -27.13 -16.35
N GLY A 332 35.69 -26.47 -17.04
CA GLY A 332 37.08 -26.35 -16.56
C GLY A 332 38.01 -27.49 -16.94
N ASP A 333 37.51 -28.71 -17.17
CA ASP A 333 38.31 -29.86 -17.61
C ASP A 333 37.64 -30.55 -18.80
N PRO A 334 38.30 -30.69 -19.96
CA PRO A 334 37.72 -31.44 -21.11
C PRO A 334 37.33 -32.87 -20.77
N ALA A 335 38.04 -33.51 -19.82
CA ALA A 335 37.76 -34.89 -19.41
C ALA A 335 36.43 -35.05 -18.67
N ALA A 336 35.85 -33.93 -18.17
CA ALA A 336 34.53 -33.93 -17.56
C ALA A 336 33.40 -34.05 -18.59
N ILE A 337 33.66 -33.90 -19.91
CA ILE A 337 32.67 -34.06 -20.98
C ILE A 337 32.73 -35.50 -21.49
N MET A 338 31.69 -36.28 -21.18
CA MET A 338 31.63 -37.73 -21.47
C MET A 338 31.31 -37.99 -22.94
N ALA A 339 31.91 -39.03 -23.51
CA ALA A 339 31.68 -39.47 -24.88
C ALA A 339 30.34 -40.22 -25.05
N SER A 340 29.76 -40.73 -23.98
CA SER A 340 28.47 -41.46 -23.99
C SER A 340 27.63 -41.09 -22.75
N PRO A 341 26.30 -41.19 -22.85
CA PRO A 341 25.42 -40.85 -21.72
C PRO A 341 25.60 -41.86 -20.58
N TYR A 342 25.36 -41.33 -19.35
CA TYR A 342 25.17 -42.17 -18.18
C TYR A 342 23.91 -43.05 -18.36
N ASP A 343 23.90 -44.24 -17.76
CA ASP A 343 22.77 -45.19 -17.83
C ASP A 343 21.62 -44.75 -16.95
N TYR A 344 20.95 -43.69 -17.36
CA TYR A 344 19.79 -43.09 -16.69
C TYR A 344 18.50 -43.36 -17.48
N PRO A 345 17.32 -43.23 -16.86
CA PRO A 345 16.05 -43.52 -17.51
C PRO A 345 15.82 -42.86 -18.87
N MET A 346 16.27 -41.62 -19.03
CA MET A 346 16.09 -40.85 -20.27
C MET A 346 17.39 -40.68 -21.08
N LYS A 347 18.32 -41.64 -21.01
CA LYS A 347 19.57 -41.58 -21.83
C LYS A 347 19.35 -41.58 -23.34
N ASN A 348 18.22 -42.09 -23.81
CA ASN A 348 17.84 -42.14 -25.23
C ASN A 348 16.43 -41.53 -25.43
N PRO A 349 16.28 -40.18 -25.35
CA PRO A 349 14.98 -39.56 -25.55
C PRO A 349 14.52 -39.71 -27.00
N THR A 350 13.21 -39.86 -27.19
CA THR A 350 12.60 -40.03 -28.52
C THR A 350 12.37 -38.74 -29.25
N LEU A 351 12.29 -37.61 -28.52
CA LEU A 351 12.05 -36.28 -29.08
C LEU A 351 13.36 -35.55 -29.33
N THR A 352 13.49 -34.87 -30.44
CA THR A 352 14.51 -33.84 -30.67
C THR A 352 14.22 -32.59 -29.87
N ALA A 353 15.16 -31.66 -29.75
CA ALA A 353 14.94 -30.39 -29.08
C ALA A 353 13.77 -29.55 -29.68
N GLN A 354 13.62 -29.56 -31.00
CA GLN A 354 12.50 -28.90 -31.67
C GLN A 354 11.16 -29.58 -31.34
N GLN A 355 11.10 -30.92 -31.40
CA GLN A 355 9.88 -31.65 -31.04
C GLN A 355 9.54 -31.47 -29.55
N ALA A 356 10.55 -31.32 -28.68
CA ALA A 356 10.36 -30.99 -27.26
C ALA A 356 9.75 -29.60 -27.10
N TYR A 357 10.23 -28.60 -27.86
CA TYR A 357 9.62 -27.29 -27.90
C TYR A 357 8.14 -27.36 -28.29
N ASP A 358 7.82 -28.05 -29.38
CA ASP A 358 6.45 -28.16 -29.87
C ASP A 358 5.53 -28.86 -28.84
N LYS A 359 6.04 -29.92 -28.19
CA LYS A 359 5.32 -30.60 -27.10
C LYS A 359 5.10 -29.68 -25.88
N ILE A 360 6.10 -28.91 -25.51
CA ILE A 360 6.01 -27.96 -24.36
C ILE A 360 4.99 -26.87 -24.66
N VAL A 361 5.00 -26.30 -25.86
CA VAL A 361 3.97 -25.31 -26.26
C VAL A 361 2.58 -25.90 -26.12
N ALA A 362 2.38 -27.17 -26.55
CA ALA A 362 1.08 -27.81 -26.46
C ALA A 362 0.68 -28.17 -25.03
N ASN A 363 1.56 -28.76 -24.23
CA ASN A 363 1.15 -29.52 -23.04
C ASN A 363 1.82 -29.15 -21.72
N ALA A 364 2.86 -28.30 -21.67
CA ALA A 364 3.54 -28.02 -20.41
C ALA A 364 2.64 -27.24 -19.41
N GLY A 365 2.89 -27.46 -18.11
CA GLY A 365 2.13 -26.90 -17.02
C GLY A 365 0.79 -27.59 -16.77
N ALA A 366 -0.05 -27.01 -15.94
CA ALA A 366 -1.40 -27.52 -15.69
C ALA A 366 -2.32 -27.26 -16.89
N SER A 367 -2.02 -27.90 -18.01
CA SER A 367 -2.68 -27.71 -19.31
C SER A 367 -4.06 -28.36 -19.41
N TYR A 368 -4.39 -29.27 -18.50
CA TYR A 368 -5.70 -29.89 -18.39
C TYR A 368 -6.37 -29.51 -17.06
N PRO A 369 -7.71 -29.28 -17.00
CA PRO A 369 -8.62 -29.29 -18.17
C PRO A 369 -8.37 -28.14 -19.16
N ARG A 370 -7.85 -27.00 -18.71
CA ARG A 370 -7.51 -25.85 -19.57
C ARG A 370 -6.37 -25.05 -18.95
N ARG A 371 -5.59 -24.34 -19.78
CA ARG A 371 -4.67 -23.32 -19.27
C ARG A 371 -5.44 -22.09 -18.83
N ASP A 372 -5.07 -21.51 -17.69
CA ASP A 372 -5.59 -20.22 -17.26
C ASP A 372 -4.83 -19.04 -17.91
N GLN A 373 -5.21 -17.82 -17.56
CA GLN A 373 -4.67 -16.60 -18.16
C GLN A 373 -3.16 -16.46 -17.94
N VAL A 374 -2.63 -16.80 -16.78
CA VAL A 374 -1.19 -16.68 -16.46
C VAL A 374 -0.37 -17.70 -17.22
N ASP A 375 -0.81 -18.96 -17.24
CA ASP A 375 -0.13 -20.01 -18.02
C ASP A 375 -0.21 -19.71 -19.53
N GLY A 376 -1.36 -19.22 -20.00
CA GLY A 376 -1.56 -18.78 -21.39
C GLY A 376 -0.62 -17.65 -21.80
N LEU A 377 -0.40 -16.67 -20.91
CA LEU A 377 0.54 -15.56 -21.13
C LEU A 377 1.98 -16.07 -21.27
N MET A 378 2.43 -16.98 -20.40
CA MET A 378 3.78 -17.58 -20.50
C MET A 378 3.97 -18.36 -21.81
N ILE A 379 2.96 -19.09 -22.26
CA ILE A 379 3.02 -19.78 -23.56
C ILE A 379 3.00 -18.79 -24.73
N SER A 380 2.27 -17.69 -24.63
CA SER A 380 2.30 -16.63 -25.65
C SER A 380 3.69 -15.99 -25.75
N ASP A 381 4.34 -15.73 -24.61
CA ASP A 381 5.72 -15.27 -24.59
C ASP A 381 6.66 -16.27 -25.26
N LEU A 382 6.57 -17.56 -24.93
CA LEU A 382 7.36 -18.61 -25.57
C LEU A 382 7.15 -18.67 -27.09
N LEU A 383 5.90 -18.55 -27.56
CA LEU A 383 5.53 -18.56 -28.98
C LEU A 383 6.13 -17.36 -29.75
N SER A 384 6.49 -16.30 -29.07
CA SER A 384 7.18 -15.15 -29.66
C SER A 384 8.62 -15.45 -30.09
N LYS A 385 9.19 -16.57 -29.64
CA LYS A 385 10.55 -17.03 -29.99
C LYS A 385 11.62 -15.94 -29.82
N GLY A 386 11.62 -15.31 -28.64
CA GLY A 386 12.63 -14.33 -28.26
C GLY A 386 12.24 -12.87 -28.44
N THR A 387 11.12 -12.53 -29.09
CA THR A 387 10.74 -11.13 -29.35
C THR A 387 9.98 -10.47 -28.21
N THR A 388 9.21 -11.22 -27.42
CA THR A 388 8.46 -10.69 -26.26
C THR A 388 8.73 -11.50 -24.99
N ALA A 389 8.56 -10.89 -23.83
CA ALA A 389 8.58 -11.56 -22.54
C ALA A 389 7.92 -10.69 -21.46
N THR A 390 7.17 -11.31 -20.59
CA THR A 390 6.55 -10.65 -19.44
C THR A 390 7.52 -10.62 -18.26
N TYR A 391 7.95 -9.42 -17.88
CA TYR A 391 8.80 -9.19 -16.71
C TYR A 391 7.91 -8.89 -15.48
N VAL A 392 7.96 -9.78 -14.49
CA VAL A 392 7.15 -9.64 -13.28
C VAL A 392 8.04 -9.17 -12.13
N TYR A 393 7.92 -7.89 -11.74
CA TYR A 393 8.58 -7.35 -10.56
C TYR A 393 7.81 -7.76 -9.29
N VAL A 394 6.48 -7.60 -9.31
CA VAL A 394 5.52 -8.16 -8.35
C VAL A 394 4.30 -8.70 -9.12
N GLN A 395 3.59 -9.67 -8.55
CA GLN A 395 2.44 -10.30 -9.25
C GLN A 395 1.36 -9.31 -9.70
N THR A 396 1.17 -8.20 -8.99
CA THR A 396 0.20 -7.16 -9.36
C THR A 396 0.55 -6.39 -10.64
N ASP A 397 1.76 -6.56 -11.17
CA ASP A 397 2.13 -6.00 -12.47
C ASP A 397 1.24 -6.57 -13.58
N LEU A 398 0.79 -7.82 -13.45
CA LEU A 398 -0.12 -8.45 -14.40
C LEU A 398 -1.52 -7.80 -14.36
N THR A 399 -1.95 -7.27 -13.23
CA THR A 399 -3.16 -6.44 -13.16
C THR A 399 -2.98 -5.13 -13.92
N ALA A 400 -1.85 -4.45 -13.73
CA ALA A 400 -1.59 -3.18 -14.37
C ALA A 400 -1.38 -3.30 -15.90
N GLN A 401 -0.72 -4.38 -16.36
CA GLN A 401 -0.37 -4.56 -17.77
C GLN A 401 -1.45 -5.26 -18.59
N PHE A 402 -2.16 -6.23 -18.01
CA PHE A 402 -3.09 -7.11 -18.71
C PHE A 402 -4.51 -7.10 -18.13
N GLY A 403 -4.77 -6.33 -17.07
CA GLY A 403 -6.08 -6.28 -16.40
C GLY A 403 -6.42 -7.55 -15.61
N PHE A 404 -5.43 -8.39 -15.27
CA PHE A 404 -5.68 -9.63 -14.54
C PHE A 404 -6.15 -9.32 -13.12
N THR A 405 -7.28 -9.90 -12.72
CA THR A 405 -7.87 -9.77 -11.39
C THR A 405 -7.13 -10.62 -10.34
N ASN A 406 -7.68 -10.69 -9.12
CA ASN A 406 -7.14 -11.53 -8.04
C ASN A 406 -5.63 -11.32 -7.79
N GLY A 407 -5.20 -10.04 -7.74
CA GLY A 407 -3.81 -9.69 -7.49
C GLY A 407 -2.83 -10.16 -8.58
N GLY A 408 -3.30 -10.28 -9.82
CA GLY A 408 -2.52 -10.73 -10.98
C GLY A 408 -2.74 -12.21 -11.35
N ALA A 409 -3.44 -12.99 -10.52
CA ALA A 409 -3.70 -14.40 -10.81
C ALA A 409 -4.74 -14.62 -11.92
N GLY A 410 -5.47 -13.57 -12.30
CA GLY A 410 -6.53 -13.67 -13.28
C GLY A 410 -7.79 -14.35 -12.75
N HIS A 411 -8.71 -14.65 -13.63
CA HIS A 411 -9.86 -15.51 -13.34
C HIS A 411 -9.51 -16.98 -13.54
N VAL A 412 -10.06 -17.83 -12.68
CA VAL A 412 -10.07 -19.28 -12.82
C VAL A 412 -11.49 -19.73 -12.54
N TYR A 413 -12.21 -20.06 -13.58
CA TYR A 413 -13.62 -20.40 -13.48
C TYR A 413 -13.81 -21.89 -13.14
N GLY A 414 -14.55 -22.14 -12.04
CA GLY A 414 -15.02 -23.48 -11.73
C GLY A 414 -16.24 -23.85 -12.55
N ALA A 415 -16.48 -25.15 -12.68
CA ALA A 415 -17.72 -25.70 -13.21
C ALA A 415 -18.38 -26.64 -12.17
N PRO A 416 -19.64 -27.00 -12.31
CA PRO A 416 -20.25 -28.05 -11.50
C PRO A 416 -19.48 -29.36 -11.65
N ALA A 417 -19.25 -30.05 -10.54
CA ALA A 417 -18.62 -31.37 -10.60
C ALA A 417 -19.57 -32.35 -11.31
N PRO A 418 -19.02 -33.30 -12.09
CA PRO A 418 -19.83 -34.41 -12.59
C PRO A 418 -20.51 -35.19 -11.46
N LEU A 419 -21.66 -35.78 -11.73
CA LEU A 419 -22.38 -36.64 -10.78
C LEU A 419 -21.54 -37.84 -10.41
N ASP A 420 -21.43 -38.13 -9.10
CA ASP A 420 -20.70 -39.22 -8.49
C ASP A 420 -21.55 -39.68 -7.30
N THR A 421 -22.36 -40.73 -7.51
CA THR A 421 -23.47 -41.08 -6.62
C THR A 421 -23.00 -41.75 -5.32
N ASP A 422 -21.97 -42.57 -5.37
CA ASP A 422 -21.40 -43.29 -4.21
C ASP A 422 -20.23 -42.54 -3.56
N ASN A 423 -19.79 -41.40 -4.14
CA ASN A 423 -18.73 -40.55 -3.68
C ASN A 423 -17.34 -41.22 -3.59
N ASP A 424 -17.05 -42.09 -4.55
CA ASP A 424 -15.75 -42.77 -4.65
C ASP A 424 -14.72 -42.02 -5.51
N GLY A 425 -15.09 -40.88 -6.04
CA GLY A 425 -14.25 -39.95 -6.80
C GLY A 425 -14.26 -40.16 -8.30
N MET A 426 -15.01 -41.16 -8.81
CA MET A 426 -15.25 -41.42 -10.21
C MET A 426 -16.67 -40.96 -10.60
N PRO A 427 -16.85 -40.29 -11.74
CA PRO A 427 -18.21 -39.92 -12.19
C PRO A 427 -19.03 -41.10 -12.66
N ASP A 428 -20.33 -41.15 -12.34
CA ASP A 428 -21.31 -42.16 -12.75
C ASP A 428 -21.24 -42.47 -14.24
N ALA A 429 -21.10 -41.45 -15.09
CA ALA A 429 -20.99 -41.61 -16.54
C ALA A 429 -19.71 -42.36 -16.98
N TRP A 430 -18.57 -42.06 -16.30
CA TRP A 430 -17.33 -42.73 -16.57
C TRP A 430 -17.37 -44.20 -16.11
N GLU A 431 -17.88 -44.45 -14.91
CA GLU A 431 -18.04 -45.81 -14.38
C GLU A 431 -18.91 -46.67 -15.29
N THR A 432 -20.12 -46.19 -15.66
CA THR A 432 -21.00 -46.86 -16.58
C THR A 432 -20.30 -47.19 -17.92
N ALA A 433 -19.54 -46.23 -18.48
CA ALA A 433 -18.82 -46.42 -19.74
C ALA A 433 -17.69 -47.45 -19.63
N ASN A 434 -17.14 -47.65 -18.43
CA ASN A 434 -16.04 -48.60 -18.17
C ASN A 434 -16.49 -49.89 -17.48
N GLY A 435 -17.83 -50.14 -17.40
CA GLY A 435 -18.42 -51.38 -16.91
C GLY A 435 -18.39 -51.50 -15.37
N LEU A 436 -18.27 -50.38 -14.66
CA LEU A 436 -18.37 -50.29 -13.20
C LEU A 436 -19.80 -49.89 -12.80
N ASN A 437 -20.10 -49.99 -11.50
CA ASN A 437 -21.44 -49.68 -10.99
C ASN A 437 -21.45 -48.37 -10.19
N PRO A 438 -22.09 -47.27 -10.64
CA PRO A 438 -22.12 -45.97 -10.00
C PRO A 438 -22.68 -45.91 -8.57
N ASN A 439 -23.14 -47.02 -8.04
CA ASN A 439 -23.70 -47.12 -6.68
C ASN A 439 -22.83 -48.01 -5.77
N VAL A 440 -21.62 -48.37 -6.18
CA VAL A 440 -20.75 -49.29 -5.45
C VAL A 440 -19.36 -48.66 -5.37
N PHE A 441 -18.96 -48.25 -4.20
CA PHE A 441 -17.62 -47.71 -3.94
C PHE A 441 -16.55 -48.72 -4.30
N ASP A 442 -16.04 -48.73 -5.53
CA ASP A 442 -15.02 -49.65 -6.03
C ASP A 442 -13.75 -48.98 -6.60
N ALA A 443 -13.60 -47.64 -6.40
CA ALA A 443 -12.43 -46.84 -6.83
C ALA A 443 -11.09 -47.44 -6.41
N LEU A 444 -11.03 -48.07 -5.23
CA LEU A 444 -9.79 -48.68 -4.68
C LEU A 444 -9.63 -50.15 -5.06
N ALA A 445 -10.52 -50.69 -5.84
CA ALA A 445 -10.33 -52.04 -6.40
C ALA A 445 -9.29 -52.02 -7.53
N VAL A 446 -8.54 -53.14 -7.67
CA VAL A 446 -7.61 -53.29 -8.81
C VAL A 446 -8.43 -53.39 -10.10
N SER A 447 -8.09 -52.58 -11.10
CA SER A 447 -8.79 -52.56 -12.37
C SER A 447 -8.65 -53.91 -13.10
N THR A 448 -9.76 -54.42 -13.59
CA THR A 448 -9.80 -55.68 -14.35
C THR A 448 -9.16 -55.56 -15.75
N THR A 449 -9.10 -54.31 -16.27
CA THR A 449 -8.58 -54.02 -17.64
C THR A 449 -7.18 -53.45 -17.65
N HIS A 450 -6.72 -52.83 -16.53
CA HIS A 450 -5.43 -52.11 -16.44
C HIS A 450 -4.64 -52.50 -15.18
N ALA A 451 -4.76 -53.73 -14.69
CA ALA A 451 -3.96 -54.18 -13.56
C ALA A 451 -2.46 -53.90 -13.77
N PRO A 452 -1.70 -53.47 -12.74
CA PRO A 452 -2.09 -53.40 -11.33
C PRO A 452 -2.62 -52.03 -10.85
N TYR A 453 -3.03 -51.13 -11.75
CA TYR A 453 -3.65 -49.87 -11.35
C TYR A 453 -5.03 -50.09 -10.70
N LEU A 454 -5.38 -49.18 -9.74
CA LEU A 454 -6.72 -49.14 -9.18
C LEU A 454 -7.70 -48.46 -10.14
N ASN A 455 -9.00 -48.69 -10.01
CA ASN A 455 -10.01 -48.07 -10.87
C ASN A 455 -9.88 -46.53 -10.87
N ILE A 456 -9.69 -45.91 -9.69
CA ILE A 456 -9.46 -44.47 -9.59
C ILE A 456 -8.21 -44.03 -10.36
N GLU A 457 -7.15 -44.78 -10.39
CA GLU A 457 -5.94 -44.46 -11.15
C GLU A 457 -6.19 -44.55 -12.66
N VAL A 458 -6.98 -45.53 -13.12
CA VAL A 458 -7.39 -45.62 -14.52
C VAL A 458 -8.20 -44.39 -14.93
N TYR A 459 -9.15 -43.98 -14.07
CA TYR A 459 -9.95 -42.79 -14.29
C TYR A 459 -9.05 -41.54 -14.42
N ILE A 460 -8.26 -41.21 -13.40
CA ILE A 460 -7.46 -39.99 -13.39
C ILE A 460 -6.39 -39.96 -14.47
N ASN A 461 -5.84 -41.12 -14.87
CA ASN A 461 -4.83 -41.19 -15.91
C ASN A 461 -5.44 -41.05 -17.30
N ASN A 462 -6.73 -41.39 -17.50
CA ASN A 462 -7.40 -41.24 -18.79
C ASN A 462 -7.89 -39.81 -19.06
N LEU A 463 -8.14 -38.99 -18.02
CA LEU A 463 -8.67 -37.62 -18.15
C LEU A 463 -7.89 -36.76 -19.13
N PRO A 464 -6.54 -36.68 -19.11
CA PRO A 464 -5.81 -35.83 -20.05
C PRO A 464 -5.90 -36.26 -21.52
N ASN A 465 -6.41 -37.47 -21.79
CA ASN A 465 -6.56 -38.03 -23.15
C ASN A 465 -7.95 -37.75 -23.75
N ILE A 466 -8.85 -37.16 -22.98
CA ILE A 466 -10.19 -36.81 -23.46
C ILE A 466 -10.33 -35.28 -23.53
N THR A 467 -11.09 -34.81 -24.52
CA THR A 467 -11.40 -33.38 -24.60
C THR A 467 -12.18 -32.99 -23.35
N PRO A 468 -11.71 -31.95 -22.59
CA PRO A 468 -12.45 -31.45 -21.44
C PRO A 468 -13.87 -31.03 -21.88
N PRO A 469 -14.88 -31.31 -21.08
CA PRO A 469 -16.23 -30.85 -21.38
C PRO A 469 -16.26 -29.35 -21.51
N ASP A 470 -17.01 -28.84 -22.46
CA ASP A 470 -17.33 -27.42 -22.50
C ASP A 470 -18.16 -27.09 -21.25
N PHE A 471 -17.94 -25.92 -20.69
CA PHE A 471 -18.72 -25.44 -19.56
C PHE A 471 -19.19 -24.01 -19.81
N ILE A 472 -20.28 -23.62 -19.18
CA ILE A 472 -20.78 -22.26 -19.26
C ILE A 472 -19.97 -21.38 -18.29
N ILE A 473 -19.34 -20.34 -18.84
CA ILE A 473 -18.61 -19.36 -18.01
C ILE A 473 -19.60 -18.62 -17.13
N PRO A 474 -19.38 -18.54 -15.80
CA PRO A 474 -20.33 -17.86 -14.92
C PRO A 474 -20.32 -16.34 -15.15
N PRO A 475 -21.43 -15.66 -14.93
CA PRO A 475 -21.46 -14.20 -14.88
C PRO A 475 -20.59 -13.67 -13.73
N THR A 476 -20.18 -12.40 -13.81
CA THR A 476 -19.34 -11.74 -12.80
C THR A 476 -19.87 -10.35 -12.46
N ASN A 477 -19.30 -9.67 -11.45
CA ASN A 477 -19.58 -8.29 -11.10
C ASN A 477 -21.05 -8.00 -10.79
N VAL A 478 -21.70 -8.85 -9.99
CA VAL A 478 -23.04 -8.53 -9.51
C VAL A 478 -23.00 -7.23 -8.72
N ASN A 479 -23.78 -6.26 -9.15
CA ASN A 479 -23.91 -4.96 -8.51
C ASN A 479 -25.34 -4.44 -8.60
N PHE A 480 -25.66 -3.34 -7.91
CA PHE A 480 -26.99 -2.82 -7.79
C PHE A 480 -27.07 -1.35 -8.20
N THR A 481 -28.08 -1.01 -8.97
CA THR A 481 -28.40 0.38 -9.36
C THR A 481 -29.89 0.65 -9.13
N ASN A 482 -30.26 1.93 -9.25
CA ASN A 482 -31.65 2.37 -9.16
C ASN A 482 -32.41 1.88 -7.92
N ALA A 483 -31.71 1.70 -6.79
CA ALA A 483 -32.35 1.32 -5.55
C ALA A 483 -33.18 2.50 -5.01
N VAL A 484 -34.51 2.37 -5.03
CA VAL A 484 -35.46 3.40 -4.58
C VAL A 484 -36.56 2.78 -3.73
N THR A 485 -37.08 3.56 -2.77
CA THR A 485 -38.22 3.19 -1.97
C THR A 485 -39.37 4.17 -2.25
N SER A 486 -40.54 3.65 -2.55
CA SER A 486 -41.74 4.46 -2.79
C SER A 486 -42.29 5.03 -1.47
N THR A 487 -43.01 6.12 -1.57
CA THR A 487 -43.83 6.68 -0.48
C THR A 487 -45.30 6.31 -0.65
N GLY A 488 -46.05 6.22 0.42
CA GLY A 488 -47.51 5.95 0.37
C GLY A 488 -47.95 5.06 1.52
N THR A 489 -49.20 4.53 1.38
CA THR A 489 -49.82 3.68 2.40
C THR A 489 -49.23 2.26 2.45
N SER A 490 -48.55 1.84 1.39
CA SER A 490 -47.83 0.56 1.31
C SER A 490 -46.49 0.78 0.63
N PRO A 491 -45.50 1.33 1.34
CA PRO A 491 -44.20 1.62 0.74
C PRO A 491 -43.49 0.32 0.34
N SER A 492 -42.87 0.31 -0.82
CA SER A 492 -42.04 -0.79 -1.30
C SER A 492 -40.81 -0.31 -2.00
N SER A 493 -39.76 -1.12 -1.96
CA SER A 493 -38.48 -0.82 -2.63
C SER A 493 -38.40 -1.54 -3.97
N SER A 494 -37.60 -0.97 -4.86
CA SER A 494 -37.17 -1.59 -6.12
C SER A 494 -35.70 -1.34 -6.35
N LEU A 495 -35.04 -2.19 -7.11
CA LEU A 495 -33.68 -2.05 -7.53
C LEU A 495 -33.40 -2.79 -8.84
N THR A 496 -32.29 -2.48 -9.48
CA THR A 496 -31.76 -3.21 -10.63
C THR A 496 -30.57 -4.03 -10.20
N VAL A 497 -30.64 -5.33 -10.36
CA VAL A 497 -29.47 -6.25 -10.23
C VAL A 497 -28.77 -6.27 -11.59
N ASN A 498 -27.46 -5.98 -11.64
CA ASN A 498 -26.67 -6.00 -12.85
C ASN A 498 -25.54 -7.02 -12.72
N TRP A 499 -25.06 -7.55 -13.85
CA TRP A 499 -23.90 -8.42 -13.92
C TRP A 499 -23.22 -8.32 -15.29
N ASN A 500 -21.99 -8.82 -15.39
CA ASN A 500 -21.31 -9.00 -16.66
C ASN A 500 -21.67 -10.35 -17.26
N ASP A 501 -22.05 -10.34 -18.52
CA ASP A 501 -22.17 -11.54 -19.34
C ASP A 501 -20.77 -11.97 -19.78
N ASN A 502 -20.38 -13.19 -19.45
CA ASN A 502 -19.10 -13.80 -19.84
C ASN A 502 -19.32 -15.10 -20.66
N ALA A 503 -20.54 -15.62 -20.71
CA ALA A 503 -20.87 -16.82 -21.44
C ALA A 503 -21.04 -16.51 -22.94
N THR A 504 -20.95 -17.54 -23.78
CA THR A 504 -21.18 -17.45 -25.23
C THR A 504 -22.05 -18.58 -25.74
N ASN A 505 -22.42 -19.50 -24.83
CA ASN A 505 -23.17 -20.71 -25.16
C ASN A 505 -24.35 -20.92 -24.20
N GLU A 506 -24.72 -19.90 -23.43
CA GLU A 506 -25.90 -19.90 -22.58
C GLU A 506 -27.17 -19.62 -23.39
N THR A 507 -28.31 -20.06 -22.87
CA THR A 507 -29.63 -19.70 -23.39
C THR A 507 -30.42 -18.87 -22.40
N HIS A 508 -30.06 -18.93 -21.11
CA HIS A 508 -30.76 -18.24 -20.05
C HIS A 508 -29.81 -17.81 -18.93
N TYR A 509 -30.21 -16.74 -18.20
CA TYR A 509 -29.68 -16.35 -16.90
C TYR A 509 -30.73 -16.61 -15.81
N ILE A 510 -30.31 -17.25 -14.72
CA ILE A 510 -31.14 -17.50 -13.54
C ILE A 510 -30.66 -16.56 -12.43
N VAL A 511 -31.60 -15.71 -11.95
CA VAL A 511 -31.37 -14.80 -10.82
C VAL A 511 -32.06 -15.37 -9.60
N GLU A 512 -31.30 -15.51 -8.52
CA GLU A 512 -31.85 -15.97 -7.23
C GLU A 512 -31.63 -14.90 -6.15
N ARG A 513 -32.59 -14.88 -5.21
CA ARG A 513 -32.57 -13.96 -4.06
C ARG A 513 -32.71 -14.74 -2.75
N SER A 514 -32.08 -14.21 -1.70
CA SER A 514 -32.23 -14.68 -0.32
C SER A 514 -32.39 -13.49 0.64
N THR A 515 -32.95 -13.71 1.81
CA THR A 515 -33.00 -12.76 2.92
C THR A 515 -32.04 -13.15 4.07
N ASP A 516 -31.46 -14.34 4.03
CA ASP A 516 -30.58 -14.87 5.07
C ASP A 516 -29.17 -15.23 4.54
N GLY A 517 -28.95 -15.08 3.21
CA GLY A 517 -27.68 -15.40 2.54
C GLY A 517 -27.42 -16.89 2.37
N THR A 518 -28.33 -17.76 2.79
CA THR A 518 -28.19 -19.24 2.74
C THR A 518 -29.30 -19.90 1.92
N ASN A 519 -30.55 -19.51 2.14
CA ASN A 519 -31.72 -20.07 1.45
C ASN A 519 -32.12 -19.18 0.27
N PHE A 520 -31.78 -19.60 -0.94
CA PHE A 520 -32.01 -18.84 -2.16
C PHE A 520 -33.28 -19.38 -2.91
N THR A 521 -34.02 -18.47 -3.50
CA THR A 521 -35.18 -18.76 -4.37
C THR A 521 -34.99 -18.11 -5.73
N VAL A 522 -35.32 -18.80 -6.80
CA VAL A 522 -35.35 -18.26 -8.16
C VAL A 522 -36.42 -17.15 -8.25
N ILE A 523 -35.98 -15.96 -8.63
CA ILE A 523 -36.88 -14.80 -8.83
C ILE A 523 -37.05 -14.41 -10.29
N ALA A 524 -36.06 -14.79 -11.15
CA ALA A 524 -36.16 -14.54 -12.58
C ALA A 524 -35.38 -15.60 -13.38
N THR A 525 -35.89 -15.91 -14.58
CA THR A 525 -35.19 -16.59 -15.65
C THR A 525 -35.25 -15.70 -16.88
N LEU A 526 -34.12 -15.25 -17.34
CA LEU A 526 -33.93 -14.25 -18.42
C LEU A 526 -33.31 -14.94 -19.64
N GLY A 527 -33.53 -14.38 -20.83
CA GLY A 527 -32.96 -14.92 -22.07
C GLY A 527 -31.42 -14.79 -22.15
N ALA A 528 -30.83 -15.37 -23.19
CA ALA A 528 -29.41 -15.22 -23.49
C ALA A 528 -29.00 -13.75 -23.57
N ASN A 529 -27.71 -13.48 -23.24
CA ASN A 529 -27.10 -12.14 -23.22
C ASN A 529 -27.78 -11.13 -22.27
N ALA A 530 -28.55 -11.57 -21.28
CA ALA A 530 -29.10 -10.67 -20.27
C ALA A 530 -28.03 -10.23 -19.28
N THR A 531 -27.99 -8.91 -19.02
CA THR A 531 -27.02 -8.29 -18.11
C THR A 531 -27.64 -7.59 -16.91
N SER A 532 -28.98 -7.59 -16.82
CA SER A 532 -29.67 -6.96 -15.70
C SER A 532 -31.08 -7.54 -15.46
N TYR A 533 -31.57 -7.34 -14.23
CA TYR A 533 -32.93 -7.66 -13.80
C TYR A 533 -33.46 -6.56 -12.88
N ASN A 534 -34.67 -6.06 -13.18
CA ASN A 534 -35.34 -5.08 -12.33
C ASN A 534 -36.29 -5.81 -11.37
N GLU A 535 -36.06 -5.65 -10.07
CA GLU A 535 -36.93 -6.21 -9.03
C GLU A 535 -37.70 -5.12 -8.32
N THR A 536 -38.98 -5.42 -8.03
CA THR A 536 -39.92 -4.50 -7.37
C THR A 536 -40.64 -5.22 -6.22
N GLY A 537 -41.27 -4.45 -5.34
CA GLY A 537 -42.07 -5.03 -4.23
C GLY A 537 -41.21 -5.50 -3.05
N LEU A 538 -39.98 -5.04 -2.96
CA LEU A 538 -39.09 -5.36 -1.84
C LEU A 538 -39.49 -4.59 -0.59
N THR A 539 -39.21 -5.16 0.58
CA THR A 539 -39.38 -4.48 1.87
C THR A 539 -38.30 -3.39 2.01
N PRO A 540 -38.68 -2.16 2.37
CA PRO A 540 -37.70 -1.11 2.68
C PRO A 540 -36.80 -1.47 3.86
N ASP A 541 -35.59 -0.87 3.91
CA ASP A 541 -34.60 -1.04 4.97
C ASP A 541 -34.30 -2.52 5.30
N THR A 542 -34.23 -3.34 4.26
CA THR A 542 -34.07 -4.80 4.39
C THR A 542 -32.90 -5.26 3.57
N GLN A 543 -32.07 -6.13 4.17
CA GLN A 543 -30.96 -6.74 3.48
C GLN A 543 -31.42 -7.90 2.62
N TYR A 544 -31.00 -7.90 1.36
CA TYR A 544 -31.20 -8.98 0.39
C TYR A 544 -29.88 -9.42 -0.17
N TYR A 545 -29.79 -10.71 -0.48
CA TYR A 545 -28.63 -11.35 -1.12
C TYR A 545 -29.04 -11.85 -2.48
N TYR A 546 -28.19 -11.67 -3.48
CA TYR A 546 -28.42 -12.10 -4.86
C TYR A 546 -27.24 -12.92 -5.36
N ARG A 547 -27.57 -13.86 -6.24
CA ARG A 547 -26.62 -14.60 -7.04
C ARG A 547 -27.19 -14.90 -8.41
N VAL A 548 -26.33 -15.02 -9.41
CA VAL A 548 -26.73 -15.23 -10.81
C VAL A 548 -25.91 -16.37 -11.38
N LYS A 549 -26.53 -17.18 -12.24
CA LYS A 549 -25.83 -18.16 -13.06
C LYS A 549 -26.34 -18.13 -14.49
N ALA A 550 -25.50 -18.55 -15.43
CA ALA A 550 -25.83 -18.82 -16.81
C ALA A 550 -26.20 -20.31 -17.00
N THR A 551 -27.12 -20.63 -17.91
CA THR A 551 -27.55 -22.01 -18.17
C THR A 551 -27.98 -22.20 -19.63
N ASN A 552 -27.87 -23.42 -20.14
CA ASN A 552 -28.47 -23.87 -21.37
C ASN A 552 -29.27 -25.17 -21.14
N ALA A 553 -29.70 -25.85 -22.20
CA ALA A 553 -30.51 -27.07 -22.09
C ALA A 553 -29.78 -28.23 -21.40
N SER A 554 -28.46 -28.25 -21.41
CA SER A 554 -27.63 -29.38 -20.98
C SER A 554 -26.95 -29.14 -19.64
N GLU A 555 -26.63 -27.87 -19.30
CA GLU A 555 -25.76 -27.55 -18.17
C GLU A 555 -25.97 -26.14 -17.63
N SER A 556 -25.38 -25.88 -16.46
CA SER A 556 -25.37 -24.57 -15.81
C SER A 556 -23.98 -24.20 -15.36
N SER A 557 -23.66 -22.92 -15.37
CA SER A 557 -22.46 -22.42 -14.67
C SER A 557 -22.60 -22.58 -13.15
N VAL A 558 -21.51 -22.41 -12.42
CA VAL A 558 -21.57 -22.09 -11.00
C VAL A 558 -22.27 -20.73 -10.82
N TYR A 559 -22.84 -20.50 -9.63
CA TYR A 559 -23.35 -19.18 -9.27
C TYR A 559 -22.22 -18.18 -9.05
N THR A 560 -22.51 -16.90 -9.23
CA THR A 560 -21.68 -15.82 -8.69
C THR A 560 -21.58 -15.93 -7.17
N SER A 561 -20.58 -15.28 -6.58
CA SER A 561 -20.54 -15.08 -5.13
C SER A 561 -21.81 -14.33 -4.68
N ASN A 562 -22.30 -14.66 -3.48
CA ASN A 562 -23.44 -13.96 -2.89
C ASN A 562 -23.10 -12.48 -2.68
N THR A 563 -23.83 -11.59 -3.31
CA THR A 563 -23.68 -10.14 -3.18
C THR A 563 -24.92 -9.58 -2.49
N SER A 564 -24.73 -8.71 -1.50
CA SER A 564 -25.85 -8.17 -0.72
C SER A 564 -26.06 -6.68 -0.96
N VAL A 565 -27.31 -6.25 -0.74
CA VAL A 565 -27.75 -4.86 -0.76
C VAL A 565 -28.78 -4.64 0.34
N ILE A 566 -28.75 -3.47 0.97
CA ILE A 566 -29.83 -3.01 1.83
C ILE A 566 -30.71 -2.07 1.02
N THR A 567 -32.00 -2.37 0.94
CA THR A 567 -32.96 -1.48 0.28
C THR A 567 -33.06 -0.15 1.03
N PRO A 568 -33.22 0.99 0.32
CA PRO A 568 -33.34 2.29 0.99
C PRO A 568 -34.50 2.29 1.99
N PRO A 569 -34.36 3.00 3.13
CA PRO A 569 -35.43 3.17 4.08
C PRO A 569 -36.60 3.94 3.46
N ILE A 570 -37.77 3.88 4.10
CA ILE A 570 -38.92 4.67 3.69
C ILE A 570 -38.52 6.16 3.74
N PRO A 571 -38.69 6.87 2.64
CA PRO A 571 -38.41 8.30 2.63
C PRO A 571 -39.23 9.01 3.72
N SER A 572 -38.55 9.79 4.55
CA SER A 572 -39.16 10.58 5.62
C SER A 572 -38.74 12.05 5.44
N ALA A 573 -39.42 12.92 6.19
CA ALA A 573 -38.94 14.31 6.29
C ALA A 573 -37.46 14.34 6.72
N PRO A 574 -36.69 15.35 6.32
CA PRO A 574 -35.30 15.45 6.69
C PRO A 574 -35.11 15.49 8.21
N VAL A 575 -34.01 14.98 8.69
CA VAL A 575 -33.57 15.18 10.08
C VAL A 575 -32.97 16.57 10.19
N LYS A 576 -32.99 17.17 11.36
CA LYS A 576 -32.29 18.44 11.62
C LYS A 576 -30.80 18.33 11.32
N ALA A 577 -30.21 19.36 10.76
CA ALA A 577 -28.76 19.54 10.70
C ALA A 577 -28.17 19.59 12.13
N SER A 578 -26.95 19.11 12.29
CA SER A 578 -26.28 19.03 13.60
C SER A 578 -24.79 19.39 13.52
N ASN A 579 -24.13 19.43 14.68
CA ASN A 579 -22.70 19.70 14.80
C ASN A 579 -22.23 20.94 14.01
N PRO A 580 -22.72 22.13 14.41
CA PRO A 580 -22.33 23.37 13.74
C PRO A 580 -20.86 23.69 13.98
N ILE A 581 -20.20 24.20 12.95
CA ILE A 581 -18.87 24.82 13.02
C ILE A 581 -18.99 26.24 12.44
N PRO A 582 -18.77 27.28 13.21
CA PRO A 582 -18.40 27.32 14.66
C PRO A 582 -19.43 26.62 15.55
N THR A 583 -18.95 26.04 16.66
CA THR A 583 -19.83 25.46 17.69
C THR A 583 -20.69 26.55 18.30
N THR A 584 -21.95 26.23 18.61
CA THR A 584 -22.84 27.22 19.26
C THR A 584 -22.26 27.70 20.57
N GLY A 585 -22.43 29.01 20.87
CA GLY A 585 -21.86 29.66 22.04
C GLY A 585 -20.35 29.96 21.96
N ASN A 586 -19.71 29.73 20.80
CA ASN A 586 -18.27 30.06 20.64
C ASN A 586 -18.09 31.59 20.56
N ASN A 587 -17.51 32.18 21.61
CA ASN A 587 -17.29 33.62 21.72
C ASN A 587 -15.97 34.13 21.09
N ASN A 588 -15.16 33.23 20.51
CA ASN A 588 -13.83 33.54 20.01
C ASN A 588 -13.62 33.03 18.59
N VAL A 589 -14.53 33.35 17.67
CA VAL A 589 -14.44 32.89 16.25
C VAL A 589 -13.61 33.86 15.43
N GLU A 590 -12.46 33.39 14.96
CA GLU A 590 -11.56 34.17 14.09
C GLU A 590 -12.17 34.35 12.70
N LEU A 591 -12.07 35.58 12.18
CA LEU A 591 -12.49 35.94 10.83
C LEU A 591 -11.26 36.06 9.92
N ASN A 592 -11.27 35.39 8.79
CA ASN A 592 -10.26 35.60 7.77
C ASN A 592 -10.68 36.77 6.85
N ASN A 593 -10.14 37.97 7.14
CA ASN A 593 -10.51 39.22 6.45
C ASN A 593 -12.04 39.45 6.38
N GLY A 594 -12.73 39.25 7.49
CA GLY A 594 -14.19 39.40 7.55
C GLY A 594 -14.95 38.21 6.95
N SER A 595 -14.30 37.11 6.66
CA SER A 595 -14.91 35.91 6.09
C SER A 595 -14.86 34.73 7.06
N LEU A 596 -15.88 33.86 7.01
CA LEU A 596 -15.99 32.68 7.86
C LEU A 596 -16.67 31.54 7.10
N LEU A 597 -16.11 30.32 7.14
CA LEU A 597 -16.73 29.13 6.55
C LEU A 597 -17.60 28.44 7.60
N LEU A 598 -18.92 28.49 7.42
CA LEU A 598 -19.84 27.66 8.19
C LEU A 598 -19.79 26.20 7.70
N LYS A 599 -19.82 25.24 8.64
CA LYS A 599 -19.96 23.82 8.34
C LYS A 599 -20.97 23.19 9.29
N TRP A 600 -21.58 22.11 8.85
CA TRP A 600 -22.48 21.28 9.67
C TRP A 600 -22.47 19.84 9.17
N ASN A 601 -22.96 18.92 9.97
CA ASN A 601 -23.12 17.55 9.52
C ASN A 601 -24.35 17.45 8.61
N GLY A 602 -24.18 16.77 7.48
CA GLY A 602 -25.29 16.45 6.60
C GLY A 602 -26.30 15.56 7.28
N SER A 603 -27.57 15.89 7.15
CA SER A 603 -28.67 15.11 7.71
C SER A 603 -29.22 14.13 6.70
N SER A 604 -29.65 12.96 7.17
CA SER A 604 -30.28 11.94 6.31
C SER A 604 -31.59 12.44 5.71
N ASN A 605 -31.94 11.89 4.56
CA ASN A 605 -33.17 12.20 3.81
C ASN A 605 -33.28 13.66 3.33
N THR A 606 -32.16 14.38 3.19
CA THR A 606 -32.12 15.78 2.78
C THR A 606 -31.70 15.89 1.31
N THR A 607 -32.32 16.76 0.55
CA THR A 607 -31.92 17.12 -0.82
C THR A 607 -31.30 18.51 -0.92
N ALA A 608 -31.66 19.42 0.00
CA ALA A 608 -31.11 20.76 0.07
C ALA A 608 -31.13 21.33 1.49
N TYR A 609 -30.24 22.30 1.74
CA TYR A 609 -30.18 23.08 2.96
C TYR A 609 -30.44 24.54 2.67
N THR A 610 -31.35 25.18 3.45
CA THR A 610 -31.55 26.63 3.43
C THR A 610 -30.85 27.23 4.64
N ILE A 611 -29.97 28.20 4.36
CA ILE A 611 -29.15 28.85 5.37
C ILE A 611 -29.79 30.17 5.75
N TYR A 612 -30.07 30.33 7.03
CA TYR A 612 -30.53 31.58 7.65
C TYR A 612 -29.43 32.16 8.50
N PHE A 613 -29.21 33.46 8.37
CA PHE A 613 -28.12 34.16 9.06
C PHE A 613 -28.51 35.58 9.44
N GLY A 614 -27.98 36.09 10.59
CA GLY A 614 -28.22 37.44 11.04
C GLY A 614 -27.58 37.79 12.39
N THR A 615 -27.86 38.98 12.89
CA THR A 615 -27.39 39.45 14.19
C THR A 615 -28.51 39.47 15.25
N ASP A 616 -29.75 39.15 14.88
CA ASP A 616 -30.89 38.98 15.76
C ASP A 616 -31.42 37.52 15.65
N PRO A 617 -31.41 36.72 16.73
CA PRO A 617 -31.83 35.31 16.70
C PRO A 617 -33.33 35.14 16.34
N LEU A 618 -34.14 36.18 16.48
CA LEU A 618 -35.56 36.14 16.17
C LEU A 618 -35.87 36.51 14.72
N ASN A 619 -34.94 37.18 14.02
CA ASN A 619 -35.11 37.70 12.65
C ASN A 619 -33.94 37.32 11.73
N LEU A 620 -33.74 36.02 11.53
CA LEU A 620 -32.71 35.52 10.60
C LEU A 620 -33.19 35.64 9.15
N SER A 621 -32.34 36.15 8.28
CA SER A 621 -32.61 36.25 6.85
C SER A 621 -32.16 34.99 6.14
N ASN A 622 -32.94 34.48 5.16
CA ASN A 622 -32.48 33.46 4.23
C ASN A 622 -31.39 34.08 3.34
N ILE A 623 -30.20 33.52 3.39
CA ILE A 623 -29.05 34.02 2.63
C ILE A 623 -28.63 33.08 1.48
N ALA A 624 -28.98 31.80 1.54
CA ALA A 624 -28.67 30.83 0.49
C ALA A 624 -29.46 29.53 0.64
N THR A 625 -29.55 28.79 -0.45
CA THR A 625 -29.95 27.38 -0.45
C THR A 625 -28.86 26.60 -1.22
N VAL A 626 -28.34 25.54 -0.59
CA VAL A 626 -27.28 24.67 -1.14
C VAL A 626 -27.79 23.24 -1.27
N PRO A 627 -27.33 22.50 -2.29
CA PRO A 627 -27.70 21.08 -2.43
C PRO A 627 -27.11 20.25 -1.29
N TYR A 628 -27.67 19.05 -1.11
CA TYR A 628 -27.14 18.09 -0.13
C TYR A 628 -25.66 17.74 -0.38
N SER A 629 -24.92 17.69 0.72
CA SER A 629 -23.57 17.14 0.79
C SER A 629 -23.45 16.43 2.14
N ALA A 630 -22.61 15.40 2.22
CA ALA A 630 -22.28 14.73 3.49
C ALA A 630 -21.52 15.66 4.45
N THR A 631 -20.75 16.60 3.88
CA THR A 631 -19.98 17.62 4.61
C THR A 631 -20.32 19.01 4.08
N PRO A 632 -21.56 19.49 4.33
CA PRO A 632 -22.03 20.74 3.76
C PRO A 632 -21.34 21.93 4.42
N SER A 633 -21.10 22.97 3.62
CA SER A 633 -20.49 24.21 4.08
C SER A 633 -21.01 25.41 3.31
N TYR A 634 -20.85 26.63 3.91
CA TYR A 634 -21.20 27.88 3.27
C TYR A 634 -20.26 29.00 3.69
N GLN A 635 -19.72 29.76 2.73
CA GLN A 635 -18.83 30.87 2.97
C GLN A 635 -19.58 32.14 3.28
N LEU A 636 -19.43 32.69 4.49
CA LEU A 636 -19.85 34.03 4.87
C LEU A 636 -18.75 35.04 4.57
N ASN A 637 -19.13 36.25 4.20
CA ASN A 637 -18.22 37.37 3.94
C ASN A 637 -18.73 38.67 4.59
N ASN A 638 -17.84 39.65 4.74
CA ASN A 638 -18.15 40.97 5.28
C ASN A 638 -18.69 40.92 6.74
N LEU A 639 -18.18 40.00 7.53
CA LEU A 639 -18.49 39.96 8.96
C LEU A 639 -17.68 41.00 9.72
N ASN A 640 -18.30 41.61 10.72
CA ASN A 640 -17.63 42.56 11.60
C ASN A 640 -17.05 41.86 12.84
N PRO A 641 -15.83 42.20 13.26
CA PRO A 641 -15.27 41.74 14.53
C PRO A 641 -16.16 42.15 15.75
N ALA A 642 -15.99 41.47 16.84
CA ALA A 642 -16.69 41.70 18.11
C ALA A 642 -18.24 41.63 18.03
N THR A 643 -18.80 41.04 16.98
CA THR A 643 -20.22 41.02 16.70
C THR A 643 -20.76 39.61 16.98
N ASN A 644 -21.93 39.53 17.63
CA ASN A 644 -22.65 38.24 17.78
C ASN A 644 -23.41 37.94 16.51
N TYR A 645 -23.29 36.73 16.01
CA TYR A 645 -24.01 36.24 14.85
C TYR A 645 -24.81 35.01 15.23
N TYR A 646 -25.96 34.85 14.58
CA TYR A 646 -26.87 33.74 14.73
C TYR A 646 -27.16 33.13 13.36
N TRP A 647 -27.28 31.83 13.33
CA TRP A 647 -27.56 31.13 12.10
C TRP A 647 -28.35 29.83 12.32
N ARG A 648 -29.05 29.39 11.30
CA ARG A 648 -29.89 28.19 11.31
C ARG A 648 -29.85 27.51 9.97
N ILE A 649 -29.88 26.18 9.96
CA ILE A 649 -29.95 25.36 8.75
C ILE A 649 -31.27 24.60 8.74
N ASP A 650 -32.13 24.92 7.78
CA ASP A 650 -33.35 24.19 7.53
C ASP A 650 -33.10 23.14 6.45
N ALA A 651 -33.32 21.87 6.75
CA ALA A 651 -33.12 20.77 5.82
C ALA A 651 -34.45 20.50 5.06
N SER A 652 -34.36 20.27 3.74
CA SER A 652 -35.55 20.06 2.89
C SER A 652 -35.39 18.85 1.97
N ASN A 653 -36.53 18.21 1.68
CA ASN A 653 -36.68 17.21 0.62
C ASN A 653 -38.09 17.34 0.01
N ALA A 654 -38.45 16.40 -0.88
CA ALA A 654 -39.77 16.38 -1.51
C ALA A 654 -40.94 16.20 -0.54
N LEU A 655 -40.69 15.74 0.69
CA LEU A 655 -41.71 15.47 1.71
C LEU A 655 -41.90 16.64 2.68
N GLY A 656 -41.06 17.63 2.68
CA GLY A 656 -41.19 18.82 3.51
C GLY A 656 -39.84 19.44 3.95
N VAL A 657 -39.98 20.38 4.84
CA VAL A 657 -38.84 21.13 5.44
C VAL A 657 -38.81 20.86 6.95
N THR A 658 -37.66 20.54 7.47
CA THR A 658 -37.42 20.45 8.90
C THR A 658 -36.58 21.65 9.34
N THR A 659 -37.18 22.49 10.18
CA THR A 659 -36.51 23.66 10.73
C THR A 659 -35.41 23.27 11.72
N GLY A 660 -34.24 23.78 11.53
CA GLY A 660 -33.08 23.55 12.40
C GLY A 660 -33.12 24.34 13.70
N ASP A 661 -32.12 24.09 14.53
CA ASP A 661 -31.88 24.88 15.73
C ASP A 661 -31.13 26.17 15.37
N VAL A 662 -31.33 27.22 16.14
CA VAL A 662 -30.58 28.48 15.99
C VAL A 662 -29.28 28.30 16.75
N TRP A 663 -28.18 28.45 16.05
CA TRP A 663 -26.81 28.42 16.57
C TRP A 663 -26.25 29.85 16.59
N ASP A 664 -25.28 30.10 17.47
CA ASP A 664 -24.65 31.40 17.62
C ASP A 664 -23.13 31.29 17.72
N PHE A 665 -22.48 32.38 17.37
CA PHE A 665 -21.06 32.61 17.64
C PHE A 665 -20.79 34.09 17.74
N ARG A 666 -19.71 34.44 18.44
CA ARG A 666 -19.19 35.80 18.44
C ARG A 666 -17.89 35.89 17.68
N ALA A 667 -17.85 36.80 16.72
CA ALA A 667 -16.62 37.07 15.98
C ALA A 667 -15.58 37.71 16.92
N LEU A 668 -14.37 37.14 16.87
CA LEU A 668 -13.26 37.59 17.69
C LEU A 668 -12.85 39.02 17.31
N THR A 669 -12.50 39.82 18.30
CA THR A 669 -11.81 41.09 18.06
C THR A 669 -10.36 40.75 17.78
N SER A 670 -9.88 40.90 16.54
CA SER A 670 -8.44 40.83 16.26
C SER A 670 -7.68 41.89 17.05
N GLY A 671 -6.67 41.48 17.83
CA GLY A 671 -5.90 42.43 18.57
C GLY A 671 -4.99 41.82 19.63
N LEU A 672 -4.51 42.70 20.46
CA LEU A 672 -3.65 42.38 21.61
C LEU A 672 -4.49 41.71 22.69
N VAL A 673 -4.16 40.46 23.05
CA VAL A 673 -4.88 39.67 24.07
C VAL A 673 -4.14 39.52 25.38
N GLY A 674 -2.94 40.03 25.50
CA GLY A 674 -2.15 40.09 26.72
C GLY A 674 -0.96 41.03 26.55
N ASN A 675 -0.68 41.84 27.54
CA ASN A 675 0.45 42.78 27.59
C ASN A 675 1.02 42.84 29.01
N TRP A 676 2.22 42.31 29.19
CA TRP A 676 2.94 42.26 30.44
C TRP A 676 4.25 43.05 30.29
N PRO A 677 4.21 44.37 30.59
CA PRO A 677 5.37 45.24 30.44
C PRO A 677 6.42 45.10 31.57
N PHE A 678 6.17 44.26 32.58
CA PHE A 678 7.03 43.98 33.74
C PHE A 678 7.47 45.26 34.49
N ALA A 679 6.69 46.33 34.33
CA ALA A 679 7.00 47.66 34.84
C ALA A 679 6.72 47.84 36.34
N GLU A 680 6.29 46.80 37.05
CA GLU A 680 5.98 46.87 38.49
C GLU A 680 7.16 47.38 39.29
N ALA A 681 6.87 48.34 40.18
CA ALA A 681 7.86 48.82 41.11
C ALA A 681 8.30 47.70 42.08
N PRO A 682 9.57 47.66 42.52
CA PRO A 682 10.01 46.73 43.54
C PRO A 682 9.11 46.80 44.78
N SER A 683 8.42 45.70 45.09
CA SER A 683 7.47 45.62 46.23
C SER A 683 7.35 44.15 46.65
N SER A 684 6.69 43.90 47.80
CA SER A 684 6.41 42.53 48.29
C SER A 684 5.28 41.85 47.55
N GLY A 685 4.75 42.43 46.48
CA GLY A 685 3.71 41.79 45.65
C GLY A 685 4.29 40.79 44.65
N ALA A 686 3.57 39.68 44.38
CA ALA A 686 3.97 38.63 43.48
C ALA A 686 3.25 38.68 42.10
N GLN A 687 2.36 39.65 41.89
CA GLN A 687 1.59 39.76 40.65
C GLN A 687 2.42 40.40 39.53
N ILE A 688 2.27 39.85 38.33
CA ILE A 688 2.74 40.42 37.08
C ILE A 688 1.51 40.94 36.33
N ALA A 689 1.42 42.26 36.13
CA ALA A 689 0.21 42.88 35.61
C ALA A 689 0.09 42.68 34.08
N ASP A 690 -1.02 42.10 33.63
CA ASP A 690 -1.51 42.32 32.27
C ASP A 690 -2.26 43.65 32.23
N VAL A 691 -1.79 44.58 31.42
CA VAL A 691 -2.38 45.91 31.29
C VAL A 691 -3.52 45.97 30.25
N THR A 692 -3.85 44.87 29.60
CA THR A 692 -5.01 44.78 28.72
C THR A 692 -6.32 44.67 29.52
N SER A 693 -7.45 44.88 28.83
CA SER A 693 -8.78 44.73 29.45
C SER A 693 -9.10 43.26 29.79
N PHE A 694 -8.29 42.28 29.35
CA PHE A 694 -8.45 40.87 29.69
C PHE A 694 -7.93 40.56 31.10
N ALA A 695 -6.98 41.34 31.59
CA ALA A 695 -6.41 41.19 32.93
C ALA A 695 -5.89 39.75 33.20
N ASN A 696 -5.22 39.15 32.25
CA ASN A 696 -4.58 37.83 32.37
C ASN A 696 -3.30 37.94 33.23
N HIS A 697 -3.43 38.36 34.46
CA HIS A 697 -2.29 38.63 35.34
C HIS A 697 -1.44 37.37 35.56
N GLY A 698 -0.14 37.51 35.40
CA GLY A 698 0.85 36.50 35.77
C GLY A 698 1.15 36.53 37.27
N ILE A 699 1.87 35.51 37.73
CA ILE A 699 2.27 35.35 39.12
C ILE A 699 3.74 34.91 39.19
N LEU A 700 4.46 35.46 40.16
CA LEU A 700 5.79 34.98 40.56
C LEU A 700 5.63 33.73 41.44
N ASP A 701 6.58 32.80 41.37
CA ASP A 701 6.63 31.66 42.28
C ASP A 701 6.65 32.15 43.72
N VAL A 702 6.04 31.39 44.66
CA VAL A 702 5.80 31.75 46.08
C VAL A 702 7.06 32.18 46.85
N THR A 703 8.24 31.91 46.33
CA THR A 703 9.51 32.32 46.97
C THR A 703 10.03 33.68 46.48
N TYR A 704 9.36 34.33 45.52
CA TYR A 704 9.80 35.57 44.89
C TYR A 704 8.72 36.66 44.98
N ASP A 705 9.18 37.85 44.99
CA ASP A 705 8.37 39.06 44.89
C ASP A 705 8.99 40.08 43.91
N ASN A 706 8.23 41.12 43.57
CA ASN A 706 8.71 42.17 42.65
C ASN A 706 9.95 42.94 43.15
N ALA A 707 10.28 42.87 44.44
CA ALA A 707 11.51 43.47 44.98
C ALA A 707 12.75 42.63 44.67
N SER A 708 12.58 41.31 44.55
CA SER A 708 13.70 40.36 44.38
C SER A 708 14.03 40.05 42.91
N VAL A 709 13.09 40.28 41.95
CA VAL A 709 13.21 39.86 40.55
C VAL A 709 13.07 41.00 39.54
N ARG A 710 13.36 42.23 39.91
CA ARG A 710 13.35 43.40 39.01
C ARG A 710 14.74 43.96 38.75
N VAL A 711 15.04 44.20 37.47
CA VAL A 711 16.25 44.87 36.97
C VAL A 711 15.84 45.99 36.02
N PRO A 712 16.72 46.95 35.71
CA PRO A 712 16.44 47.93 34.65
C PRO A 712 16.08 47.26 33.32
N GLY A 713 14.90 47.58 32.79
CA GLY A 713 14.30 47.00 31.62
C GLY A 713 14.78 47.63 30.29
N LYS A 714 14.12 47.20 29.23
CA LYS A 714 14.15 47.88 27.93
C LYS A 714 13.38 49.21 28.06
N GLU A 715 12.23 49.15 28.73
CA GLU A 715 11.51 50.27 29.28
C GLU A 715 11.29 50.02 30.78
N ASN A 716 11.34 51.02 31.62
CA ASN A 716 11.11 50.90 33.07
C ASN A 716 11.87 49.73 33.75
N ASN A 717 11.16 48.73 34.24
CA ASN A 717 11.70 47.52 34.87
C ASN A 717 11.47 46.31 33.99
N ALA A 718 12.36 45.33 34.09
CA ALA A 718 12.24 44.01 33.45
C ALA A 718 12.27 42.88 34.50
N LEU A 719 11.83 41.70 34.11
CA LEU A 719 11.91 40.49 34.92
C LEU A 719 13.34 39.91 34.86
N ASP A 720 13.99 39.79 36.05
CA ASP A 720 15.30 39.14 36.19
C ASP A 720 15.14 37.66 36.49
N LEU A 721 15.51 36.84 35.53
CA LEU A 721 15.47 35.37 35.64
C LEU A 721 16.82 34.78 36.15
N ALA A 722 17.81 35.64 36.43
CA ALA A 722 19.15 35.19 36.88
C ALA A 722 19.10 34.50 38.25
N THR A 723 18.15 34.85 39.09
CA THR A 723 17.94 34.30 40.43
C THR A 723 17.21 32.98 40.46
N SER A 724 16.76 32.48 39.31
CA SER A 724 16.02 31.21 39.21
C SER A 724 16.81 30.02 39.81
N PRO A 725 16.27 29.30 40.81
CA PRO A 725 16.99 28.26 41.52
C PRO A 725 17.05 27.00 40.66
N GLY A 726 18.26 26.45 40.48
CA GLY A 726 18.46 25.22 39.76
C GLY A 726 17.84 25.23 38.34
N ASN A 727 16.92 24.32 38.07
CA ASN A 727 16.19 24.21 36.81
C ASN A 727 14.72 24.68 36.91
N MET A 728 14.34 25.47 37.92
CA MET A 728 12.98 25.95 38.11
C MET A 728 12.71 27.22 37.29
N TYR A 729 11.45 27.60 37.17
CA TYR A 729 11.00 28.89 36.67
C TYR A 729 10.55 29.76 37.83
N ILE A 730 10.50 31.09 37.63
CA ILE A 730 10.08 32.04 38.65
C ILE A 730 8.82 32.83 38.27
N ALA A 731 8.36 32.73 37.03
CA ALA A 731 7.22 33.46 36.53
C ALA A 731 6.35 32.62 35.63
N SER A 732 5.03 32.66 35.89
CA SER A 732 4.03 32.03 35.05
C SER A 732 2.82 32.94 34.83
N ILE A 733 2.13 32.76 33.72
CA ILE A 733 0.83 33.36 33.43
C ILE A 733 -0.17 32.23 33.36
N PRO A 734 -1.16 32.19 34.31
CA PRO A 734 -2.16 31.15 34.39
C PRO A 734 -2.93 30.99 33.07
N HIS A 735 -3.32 29.78 32.78
CA HIS A 735 -4.08 29.47 31.57
C HIS A 735 -5.35 30.32 31.50
N GLN A 736 -5.56 30.92 30.34
CA GLN A 736 -6.79 31.60 29.95
C GLN A 736 -7.10 31.29 28.48
N ASN A 737 -8.38 31.20 28.14
CA ASN A 737 -8.81 30.89 26.78
C ASN A 737 -8.28 31.89 25.74
N GLN A 738 -8.10 33.16 26.09
CA GLN A 738 -7.63 34.23 25.20
C GLN A 738 -6.19 34.04 24.74
N ILE A 739 -5.37 33.37 25.56
CA ILE A 739 -3.96 33.06 25.28
C ILE A 739 -3.72 31.56 24.93
N SER A 740 -4.80 30.81 24.70
CA SER A 740 -4.75 29.41 24.24
C SER A 740 -5.08 29.35 22.75
N PHE A 741 -4.09 29.46 21.92
CA PHE A 741 -4.28 29.69 20.48
C PHE A 741 -4.71 28.47 19.69
N ASP A 742 -4.77 27.30 20.27
CA ASP A 742 -5.20 26.02 19.67
C ASP A 742 -4.92 25.92 18.15
N ASN A 743 -5.94 26.03 17.31
CA ASN A 743 -5.81 26.04 15.85
C ASN A 743 -6.05 27.45 15.26
N HIS A 744 -5.39 28.46 15.84
CA HIS A 744 -5.52 29.85 15.41
C HIS A 744 -4.16 30.46 15.08
N SER A 745 -4.19 31.51 14.24
CA SER A 745 -3.02 32.36 14.01
C SER A 745 -2.72 33.15 15.28
N PHE A 746 -1.44 33.37 15.60
CA PHE A 746 -1.02 34.16 16.72
C PHE A 746 0.38 34.75 16.53
N SER A 747 0.69 35.75 17.34
CA SER A 747 2.04 36.30 17.45
C SER A 747 2.38 36.54 18.91
N VAL A 748 3.62 36.26 19.29
CA VAL A 748 4.17 36.56 20.62
C VAL A 748 5.42 37.40 20.44
N SER A 749 5.39 38.61 21.00
CA SER A 749 6.46 39.59 20.97
C SER A 749 7.04 39.78 22.36
N PHE A 750 8.36 39.81 22.47
CA PHE A 750 9.04 40.06 23.74
C PHE A 750 10.47 40.56 23.50
N TRP A 751 11.03 41.19 24.57
CA TRP A 751 12.43 41.52 24.61
C TRP A 751 13.18 40.60 25.56
N MET A 752 14.36 40.15 25.12
CA MET A 752 15.26 39.34 25.96
C MET A 752 16.69 39.91 25.98
N LYS A 753 17.37 39.71 27.11
CA LYS A 753 18.76 40.13 27.28
C LYS A 753 19.54 39.02 27.98
N ALA A 754 20.43 38.36 27.25
CA ALA A 754 21.22 37.29 27.77
C ALA A 754 22.68 37.72 28.06
N PRO A 755 23.15 37.62 29.33
CA PRO A 755 24.54 37.95 29.67
C PRO A 755 25.53 36.91 29.11
N THR A 756 26.76 37.30 28.90
CA THR A 756 27.83 36.43 28.39
C THR A 756 28.12 35.24 29.31
N SER A 757 27.83 35.34 30.60
CA SER A 757 27.96 34.24 31.58
C SER A 757 26.99 33.08 31.34
N MET A 758 25.98 33.32 30.52
CA MET A 758 24.93 32.34 30.19
C MET A 758 25.31 31.41 29.00
N ILE A 759 26.42 31.64 28.35
CA ILE A 759 26.85 30.79 27.21
C ILE A 759 26.96 29.35 27.70
N PRO A 760 26.18 28.40 27.13
CA PRO A 760 26.21 27.01 27.55
C PRO A 760 27.59 26.39 27.28
N SER A 761 28.04 25.51 28.16
CA SER A 761 29.30 24.76 28.00
C SER A 761 29.23 23.77 26.83
N SER A 762 28.02 23.45 26.34
CA SER A 762 27.77 22.60 25.18
C SER A 762 26.75 23.26 24.24
N SER A 763 27.07 23.26 22.93
CA SER A 763 26.12 23.70 21.89
C SER A 763 24.85 22.82 21.78
N ALA A 764 24.84 21.65 22.41
CA ALA A 764 23.69 20.76 22.48
C ALA A 764 22.66 21.17 23.56
N THR A 765 23.05 22.06 24.48
CA THR A 765 22.15 22.51 25.57
C THR A 765 21.09 23.44 25.03
N SER A 766 19.82 23.16 25.30
CA SER A 766 18.67 24.03 25.04
C SER A 766 18.39 24.95 26.25
N LEU A 767 18.31 26.26 26.01
CA LEU A 767 17.89 27.25 26.99
C LEU A 767 16.47 27.69 26.64
N TYR A 768 15.46 27.28 27.41
CA TYR A 768 14.08 27.62 27.15
C TYR A 768 13.77 29.06 27.62
N VAL A 769 13.35 29.92 26.67
CA VAL A 769 13.02 31.32 26.91
C VAL A 769 11.56 31.47 27.30
N LEU A 770 10.67 30.75 26.60
CA LEU A 770 9.21 30.82 26.77
C LEU A 770 8.58 29.47 26.36
N CYS A 771 7.59 29.01 27.15
CA CYS A 771 6.85 27.81 26.82
C CYS A 771 5.38 27.92 27.28
N LYS A 772 4.45 27.55 26.42
CA LYS A 772 3.05 27.31 26.77
C LYS A 772 2.63 25.94 26.31
N GLY A 773 2.15 25.11 27.25
CA GLY A 773 1.80 23.73 26.98
C GLY A 773 2.68 22.75 27.76
N SER A 774 2.48 21.48 27.52
CA SER A 774 3.18 20.40 28.23
C SER A 774 4.25 19.70 27.36
N PHE A 775 5.23 19.11 28.05
CA PHE A 775 6.26 18.25 27.48
C PHE A 775 6.06 16.80 27.93
N THR A 776 4.83 16.30 27.98
CA THR A 776 4.54 14.94 28.45
C THR A 776 5.13 13.92 27.48
N LYS A 777 6.28 13.34 27.81
CA LYS A 777 6.82 12.23 27.03
C LYS A 777 6.14 10.93 27.42
N ASN A 778 5.13 10.50 26.67
CA ASN A 778 4.61 9.15 26.81
C ASN A 778 5.62 8.16 26.16
N ILE A 779 6.31 7.39 26.98
CA ILE A 779 7.32 6.42 26.54
C ILE A 779 6.72 5.32 25.66
N THR A 780 5.43 5.03 25.81
CA THR A 780 4.74 3.98 25.08
C THR A 780 4.21 4.44 23.72
N THR A 781 3.72 5.69 23.62
CA THR A 781 3.11 6.23 22.40
C THR A 781 4.02 7.18 21.62
N GLY A 782 5.11 7.66 22.23
CA GLY A 782 5.97 8.70 21.65
C GLY A 782 5.38 10.12 21.67
N ALA A 783 4.21 10.29 22.28
CA ALA A 783 3.54 11.59 22.44
C ALA A 783 4.41 12.59 23.18
N THR A 784 4.44 13.85 22.73
CA THR A 784 5.35 14.89 23.21
C THR A 784 4.65 16.10 23.85
N GLY A 785 3.34 16.03 24.01
CA GLY A 785 2.49 17.07 24.59
C GLY A 785 2.21 18.25 23.64
N LYS A 786 1.03 18.86 23.80
CA LYS A 786 0.63 20.03 23.00
C LYS A 786 1.29 21.29 23.52
N ARG A 787 1.93 22.06 22.63
CA ARG A 787 2.63 23.27 23.05
C ARG A 787 3.06 24.20 21.92
N PHE A 788 3.49 25.40 22.28
CA PHE A 788 4.51 26.14 21.56
C PHE A 788 5.66 26.51 22.51
N ASN A 789 6.88 26.57 21.99
CA ASN A 789 8.03 26.98 22.79
C ASN A 789 9.08 27.73 21.98
N VAL A 790 9.85 28.55 22.67
CA VAL A 790 11.03 29.27 22.16
C VAL A 790 12.25 28.86 22.97
N GLU A 791 13.31 28.45 22.30
CA GLU A 791 14.60 28.10 22.94
C GLU A 791 15.79 28.71 22.21
N ILE A 792 16.90 28.87 22.91
CA ILE A 792 18.20 29.11 22.30
C ILE A 792 19.03 27.85 22.37
N LYS A 793 19.51 27.38 21.21
CA LYS A 793 20.36 26.20 21.12
C LYS A 793 21.40 26.35 20.01
N GLY A 794 22.66 26.10 20.34
CA GLY A 794 23.76 26.22 19.37
C GLY A 794 23.90 27.61 18.72
N GLY A 795 23.55 28.69 19.45
CA GLY A 795 23.56 30.06 18.92
C GLY A 795 22.40 30.38 17.96
N GLN A 796 21.32 29.62 18.00
CA GLN A 796 20.13 29.80 17.18
C GLN A 796 18.89 29.91 18.05
N LEU A 797 17.98 30.83 17.71
CA LEU A 797 16.62 30.78 18.21
C LEU A 797 15.85 29.68 17.49
N ARG A 798 15.14 28.85 18.23
CA ARG A 798 14.24 27.83 17.75
C ARG A 798 12.83 28.11 18.24
N TYR A 799 11.89 28.00 17.33
CA TYR A 799 10.47 28.10 17.62
C TYR A 799 9.80 26.82 17.14
N ALA A 800 9.11 26.16 18.05
CA ALA A 800 8.37 24.93 17.76
C ALA A 800 6.91 25.06 18.13
N ILE A 801 6.05 24.38 17.35
CA ILE A 801 4.65 24.08 17.66
C ILE A 801 4.45 22.57 17.59
N ASP A 802 3.60 22.02 18.47
CA ASP A 802 3.40 20.59 18.64
C ASP A 802 1.93 20.32 19.03
N ASP A 803 1.24 19.43 18.32
CA ASP A 803 -0.13 19.03 18.60
C ASP A 803 -0.25 17.65 19.26
N ASP A 804 0.86 17.13 19.79
CA ASP A 804 1.01 15.80 20.39
C ASP A 804 1.11 14.64 19.35
N ILE A 805 0.94 14.93 18.08
CA ILE A 805 1.07 13.98 16.96
C ILE A 805 2.19 14.43 16.02
N THR A 806 2.19 15.71 15.70
CA THR A 806 3.11 16.33 14.75
C THR A 806 3.80 17.53 15.37
N LYS A 807 5.12 17.53 15.34
CA LYS A 807 5.94 18.69 15.74
C LYS A 807 6.49 19.39 14.49
N LYS A 808 6.34 20.71 14.44
CA LYS A 808 7.06 21.57 13.49
C LYS A 808 8.00 22.49 14.24
N GLU A 809 9.20 22.69 13.70
CA GLU A 809 10.22 23.56 14.29
C GLU A 809 10.91 24.34 13.19
N ILE A 810 11.10 25.66 13.43
CA ILE A 810 11.93 26.52 12.58
C ILE A 810 13.08 27.08 13.41
N THR A 811 14.19 27.37 12.72
CA THR A 811 15.44 27.73 13.35
C THR A 811 16.03 28.97 12.69
N SER A 812 16.37 29.98 13.48
CA SER A 812 17.04 31.20 12.97
C SER A 812 18.46 30.89 12.45
N PRO A 813 19.06 31.74 11.62
CA PRO A 813 20.50 31.73 11.41
C PRO A 813 21.27 31.78 12.74
N VAL A 814 22.49 31.25 12.75
CA VAL A 814 23.38 31.33 13.92
C VAL A 814 23.72 32.80 14.21
N ALA A 815 23.48 33.22 15.43
CA ALA A 815 23.80 34.57 15.91
C ALA A 815 24.28 34.51 17.38
N ASN A 816 25.05 35.52 17.80
CA ASN A 816 25.44 35.64 19.21
C ASN A 816 24.35 36.40 20.00
N TYR A 817 23.51 35.66 20.70
CA TYR A 817 22.48 36.21 21.56
C TYR A 817 22.99 36.58 22.98
N PHE A 818 24.21 36.15 23.34
CA PHE A 818 24.81 36.31 24.66
C PHE A 818 25.73 37.55 24.73
N THR A 819 25.20 38.70 24.37
CA THR A 819 25.96 39.95 24.25
C THR A 819 25.67 40.94 25.36
N ASN A 820 24.75 40.61 26.29
CA ASN A 820 24.22 41.50 27.28
C ASN A 820 23.49 42.72 26.69
N ASN A 821 23.06 42.64 25.42
CA ASN A 821 22.21 43.63 24.76
C ASN A 821 20.77 43.10 24.66
N TRP A 822 19.82 44.01 24.64
CA TRP A 822 18.43 43.70 24.38
C TRP A 822 18.22 43.23 22.94
N VAL A 823 17.51 42.14 22.75
CA VAL A 823 17.09 41.59 21.46
C VAL A 823 15.58 41.48 21.44
N HIS A 824 14.93 42.12 20.48
CA HIS A 824 13.51 41.95 20.24
C HIS A 824 13.27 40.66 19.47
N VAL A 825 12.32 39.87 19.91
CA VAL A 825 11.93 38.60 19.27
C VAL A 825 10.42 38.59 19.06
N VAL A 826 9.99 38.24 17.84
CA VAL A 826 8.60 37.90 17.58
C VAL A 826 8.55 36.50 16.96
N ILE A 827 7.76 35.61 17.55
CA ILE A 827 7.37 34.33 16.96
C ILE A 827 5.93 34.42 16.46
N GLN A 828 5.65 33.74 15.37
CA GLN A 828 4.36 33.83 14.71
C GLN A 828 3.94 32.49 14.12
N ARG A 829 2.66 32.14 14.30
CA ARG A 829 1.93 31.14 13.49
C ARG A 829 0.92 31.89 12.65
N ASP A 830 0.98 31.68 11.33
CA ASP A 830 0.07 32.28 10.34
C ASP A 830 -0.62 31.13 9.56
N ILE A 831 -1.80 30.75 10.01
CA ILE A 831 -2.56 29.65 9.43
C ILE A 831 -3.02 29.99 8.01
N ALA A 832 -3.37 31.24 7.75
CA ALA A 832 -3.85 31.66 6.42
C ALA A 832 -2.75 31.60 5.36
N ALA A 833 -1.49 31.91 5.73
CA ALA A 833 -0.33 31.81 4.85
C ALA A 833 0.36 30.45 4.93
N HIS A 834 -0.06 29.55 5.82
CA HIS A 834 0.62 28.30 6.15
C HIS A 834 2.09 28.47 6.56
N LYS A 835 2.35 29.44 7.45
CA LYS A 835 3.72 29.82 7.84
C LYS A 835 3.92 29.92 9.34
N MET A 836 5.08 29.46 9.78
CA MET A 836 5.71 29.85 11.03
C MET A 836 6.80 30.87 10.74
N ARG A 837 7.00 31.88 11.61
CA ARG A 837 8.05 32.89 11.41
C ARG A 837 8.75 33.23 12.72
N ILE A 838 10.03 33.55 12.63
CA ILE A 838 10.82 34.22 13.70
C ILE A 838 11.31 35.55 13.13
N TYR A 839 11.03 36.62 13.87
CA TYR A 839 11.62 37.93 13.62
C TYR A 839 12.59 38.26 14.76
N THR A 840 13.69 38.93 14.42
CA THR A 840 14.66 39.44 15.36
C THR A 840 14.93 40.91 15.06
N ASN A 841 14.82 41.78 16.09
CA ASN A 841 14.99 43.20 15.94
C ASN A 841 14.19 43.84 14.81
N GLY A 842 12.92 43.44 14.70
CA GLY A 842 11.95 43.94 13.72
C GLY A 842 12.09 43.38 12.31
N VAL A 843 13.07 42.48 12.04
CA VAL A 843 13.34 41.95 10.72
C VAL A 843 13.07 40.43 10.70
N LEU A 844 12.48 39.92 9.60
CA LEU A 844 12.25 38.49 9.42
C LEU A 844 13.60 37.74 9.39
N SER A 845 13.78 36.84 10.36
CA SER A 845 15.00 36.04 10.52
C SER A 845 14.88 34.70 9.80
N THR A 846 13.71 34.03 9.88
CA THR A 846 13.43 32.77 9.20
C THR A 846 11.93 32.53 9.13
N GLU A 847 11.51 31.74 8.12
CA GLU A 847 10.16 31.21 8.03
C GLU A 847 10.15 29.73 7.61
N GLY A 848 9.09 29.02 7.95
CA GLY A 848 8.88 27.62 7.58
C GLY A 848 7.38 27.28 7.46
N ASP A 849 7.10 26.05 7.07
CA ASP A 849 5.75 25.53 6.89
C ASP A 849 5.13 25.11 8.23
N GLU A 850 3.86 25.49 8.48
CA GLU A 850 3.09 25.13 9.68
C GLU A 850 2.08 23.99 9.41
N THR A 851 1.86 23.59 8.15
CA THR A 851 0.89 22.56 7.78
C THR A 851 1.12 21.25 8.50
N ALA A 852 0.06 20.49 8.74
CA ALA A 852 0.00 19.25 9.49
C ALA A 852 0.00 19.36 11.02
N VAL A 853 0.24 20.54 11.63
CA VAL A 853 -0.02 20.76 13.06
C VAL A 853 -1.42 21.32 13.23
N THR A 854 -2.28 20.60 13.93
CA THR A 854 -3.69 20.99 14.09
C THR A 854 -3.92 21.82 15.35
N GLY A 855 -4.20 21.22 16.48
CA GLY A 855 -4.52 21.93 17.71
C GLY A 855 -3.38 21.92 18.72
N ILE A 856 -2.76 23.05 19.02
CA ILE A 856 -1.70 23.20 20.02
C ILE A 856 -2.24 23.63 21.40
N GLY A 857 -3.56 23.82 21.53
CA GLY A 857 -4.20 24.27 22.74
C GLY A 857 -4.17 23.26 23.88
N GLU A 858 -3.72 23.67 25.04
CA GLU A 858 -3.73 22.92 26.28
C GLU A 858 -3.97 23.82 27.47
N ALA A 859 -4.66 23.33 28.51
CA ALA A 859 -4.94 24.05 29.73
C ALA A 859 -3.71 24.15 30.65
N SER A 860 -2.57 24.57 30.11
CA SER A 860 -1.31 24.73 30.82
C SER A 860 -0.93 26.21 30.90
N ASP A 861 -0.21 26.60 31.94
CA ASP A 861 0.30 27.98 32.11
C ASP A 861 1.32 28.35 31.03
N LEU A 862 1.46 29.65 30.77
CA LEU A 862 2.59 30.16 30.01
C LEU A 862 3.76 30.37 30.97
N ILE A 863 4.86 29.69 30.75
CA ILE A 863 6.05 29.72 31.59
C ILE A 863 7.11 30.62 30.95
N ILE A 864 7.68 31.53 31.73
CA ILE A 864 8.73 32.43 31.30
C ILE A 864 10.07 31.92 31.84
N GLY A 865 11.05 31.72 30.96
CA GLY A 865 12.41 31.33 31.28
C GLY A 865 12.65 29.84 31.43
N ASN A 866 11.64 28.98 31.29
CA ASN A 866 11.77 27.53 31.31
C ASN A 866 10.54 26.82 30.72
N ILE A 867 10.39 25.51 31.02
CA ILE A 867 9.19 24.70 30.82
C ILE A 867 8.49 24.42 32.14
N GLY A 868 7.18 24.11 32.10
CA GLY A 868 6.36 23.99 33.31
C GLY A 868 6.43 22.64 34.03
N GLU A 869 7.04 21.60 33.47
CA GLU A 869 6.97 20.25 34.03
C GLU A 869 8.25 19.85 34.79
N LEU A 870 8.10 19.66 36.09
CA LEU A 870 9.20 19.32 36.99
C LEU A 870 9.75 17.90 36.81
N GLU A 871 8.99 16.98 36.27
CA GLU A 871 9.42 15.60 36.06
C GLU A 871 10.56 15.45 35.03
N PHE A 872 10.63 16.33 34.05
CA PHE A 872 11.76 16.40 33.08
C PHE A 872 13.03 17.00 33.67
N LEU A 873 12.93 17.74 34.74
CA LEU A 873 14.06 18.45 35.37
C LEU A 873 14.98 17.52 36.18
N ALA A 874 14.54 16.29 36.43
CA ALA A 874 15.30 15.26 37.15
C ALA A 874 16.20 14.36 36.24
N ALA A 875 16.09 14.48 34.91
CA ALA A 875 16.84 13.66 33.97
C ALA A 875 18.27 14.22 33.72
N THR A 876 19.20 13.35 33.39
CA THR A 876 20.60 13.69 33.04
C THR A 876 20.77 14.65 31.88
N ASN A 877 19.70 14.92 31.09
CA ASN A 877 19.63 15.84 29.97
C ASN A 877 18.52 16.90 30.18
N ALA A 878 18.27 17.31 31.42
CA ALA A 878 17.23 18.30 31.73
C ALA A 878 17.44 19.59 30.91
N PRO A 879 16.39 20.23 30.40
CA PRO A 879 16.49 21.52 29.76
C PRO A 879 17.03 22.57 30.75
N ALA A 880 17.87 23.42 30.26
CA ALA A 880 18.41 24.51 31.09
C ALA A 880 17.47 25.72 31.03
N PRO A 881 17.22 26.39 32.15
CA PRO A 881 16.44 27.64 32.17
C PRO A 881 17.20 28.79 31.47
N TYR A 882 16.47 29.66 30.82
CA TYR A 882 16.98 30.97 30.42
C TYR A 882 17.10 31.87 31.64
N LYS A 883 18.31 32.25 32.00
CA LYS A 883 18.65 33.05 33.20
C LYS A 883 19.06 34.49 32.85
N GLY A 884 18.42 35.09 31.85
CA GLY A 884 18.62 36.48 31.46
C GLY A 884 17.50 37.43 31.93
N ALA A 885 17.50 38.67 31.47
CA ALA A 885 16.37 39.53 31.64
C ALA A 885 15.33 39.37 30.53
N PHE A 886 14.07 39.54 30.87
CA PHE A 886 12.91 39.37 29.99
C PHE A 886 11.93 40.54 30.16
N ASP A 887 11.42 41.08 29.03
CA ASP A 887 10.68 42.35 29.08
C ASP A 887 9.64 42.45 27.97
N GLU A 888 8.63 43.33 28.15
CA GLU A 888 7.64 43.73 27.15
C GLU A 888 7.00 42.53 26.42
N LEU A 889 6.45 41.58 27.19
CA LEU A 889 5.74 40.45 26.63
C LEU A 889 4.35 40.84 26.12
N GLN A 890 4.12 40.68 24.85
CA GLN A 890 2.84 40.96 24.21
C GLN A 890 2.37 39.75 23.40
N MET A 891 1.09 39.39 23.51
CA MET A 891 0.47 38.30 22.79
C MET A 891 -0.71 38.80 21.96
N TYR A 892 -0.69 38.42 20.70
CA TYR A 892 -1.71 38.78 19.71
C TYR A 892 -2.42 37.53 19.19
N ASN A 893 -3.72 37.59 19.01
CA ASN A 893 -4.54 36.50 18.49
C ASN A 893 -4.62 36.49 16.96
N TYR A 894 -3.67 37.09 16.29
CA TYR A 894 -3.52 37.10 14.83
C TYR A 894 -2.05 37.18 14.45
N ALA A 895 -1.78 36.87 13.18
CA ALA A 895 -0.44 36.99 12.60
C ALA A 895 -0.14 38.49 12.31
N LEU A 896 0.80 39.08 13.04
CA LEU A 896 1.26 40.46 12.83
C LEU A 896 1.85 40.60 11.41
N SER A 897 1.52 41.69 10.74
CA SER A 897 2.20 42.03 9.48
C SER A 897 3.67 42.42 9.74
N PRO A 898 4.57 42.32 8.75
CA PRO A 898 5.96 42.78 8.92
C PRO A 898 6.09 44.24 9.36
N SER A 899 5.16 45.13 9.00
CA SER A 899 5.12 46.53 9.44
C SER A 899 4.76 46.66 10.90
N GLU A 900 3.83 45.87 11.40
CA GLU A 900 3.48 45.83 12.82
C GLU A 900 4.63 45.31 13.67
N VAL A 901 5.30 44.24 13.24
CA VAL A 901 6.50 43.70 13.91
C VAL A 901 7.61 44.77 13.96
N TYR A 902 7.81 45.48 12.87
CA TYR A 902 8.78 46.57 12.83
C TYR A 902 8.40 47.76 13.71
N ALA A 903 7.12 48.07 13.83
CA ALA A 903 6.60 49.09 14.76
C ALA A 903 6.90 48.71 16.21
N LEU A 904 6.58 47.50 16.65
CA LEU A 904 6.87 47.00 18.00
C LEU A 904 8.36 47.09 18.38
N TYR A 905 9.25 46.81 17.42
CA TYR A 905 10.68 47.01 17.63
C TYR A 905 11.06 48.47 17.84
N ASN A 906 10.40 49.39 17.08
CA ASN A 906 10.69 50.85 17.12
C ASN A 906 9.97 51.59 18.24
N GLU A 907 8.77 51.17 18.66
CA GLU A 907 8.01 51.80 19.78
C GLU A 907 8.83 51.79 21.08
N ALA A 908 9.55 50.70 21.32
CA ALA A 908 10.50 50.63 22.43
C ALA A 908 11.78 51.48 22.24
N VAL A 909 11.91 52.22 21.14
CA VAL A 909 13.03 53.14 20.86
C VAL A 909 12.60 54.62 21.04
N LEU A 910 11.29 54.87 21.09
CA LEU A 910 10.72 56.26 21.16
C LEU A 910 9.72 56.36 22.33
N SER A 911 10.15 56.35 23.57
CA SER A 911 9.31 56.78 24.68
C SER A 911 9.26 58.30 24.75
N ASN A 912 8.15 58.86 24.40
CA ASN A 912 7.33 59.96 24.93
C ASN A 912 6.57 60.61 23.79
N ASP A 913 5.28 60.31 23.70
CA ASP A 913 4.13 61.22 23.64
C ASP A 913 2.94 60.47 23.01
N GLU A 914 1.74 60.75 23.51
CA GLU A 914 0.45 60.17 23.17
C GLU A 914 0.27 59.94 21.67
N PHE A 915 0.13 58.67 21.27
CA PHE A 915 -0.26 58.28 19.91
C PHE A 915 -1.79 58.35 19.80
N SER A 916 -2.28 59.48 19.38
CA SER A 916 -3.68 59.57 18.94
C SER A 916 -3.80 59.01 17.53
N ILE A 917 -4.64 57.97 17.35
CA ILE A 917 -5.05 57.48 16.03
C ILE A 917 -5.68 58.63 15.27
N SER A 918 -4.93 59.29 14.39
CA SER A 918 -5.47 60.39 13.57
C SER A 918 -6.44 59.82 12.54
N LYS A 919 -7.69 60.32 12.57
CA LYS A 919 -8.66 60.20 11.49
C LYS A 919 -8.00 60.45 10.15
N ASN A 920 -8.46 59.67 9.11
CA ASN A 920 -8.09 59.89 7.70
C ASN A 920 -7.99 61.37 7.35
N VAL A 921 -6.78 61.92 7.26
CA VAL A 921 -6.48 63.34 7.08
C VAL A 921 -6.64 63.77 5.61
N GLY A 922 -6.91 62.86 4.70
CA GLY A 922 -6.99 63.14 3.30
C GLY A 922 -7.68 62.12 2.42
N THR A 923 -7.84 62.42 1.14
CA THR A 923 -8.42 61.54 0.12
C THR A 923 -7.48 61.37 -1.08
N VAL A 924 -7.43 60.15 -1.63
CA VAL A 924 -6.62 59.81 -2.82
C VAL A 924 -7.52 59.36 -3.95
N TYR A 925 -7.34 59.87 -5.15
CA TYR A 925 -8.12 59.51 -6.34
C TYR A 925 -7.33 59.75 -7.65
N PRO A 926 -7.65 59.08 -8.77
CA PRO A 926 -8.43 57.84 -8.81
C PRO A 926 -7.69 56.68 -8.12
N ASN A 927 -8.45 55.76 -7.60
CA ASN A 927 -7.88 54.51 -7.09
C ASN A 927 -8.87 53.38 -7.48
N PRO A 928 -8.56 52.51 -8.43
CA PRO A 928 -7.25 52.26 -9.09
C PRO A 928 -6.75 53.40 -10.00
N VAL A 929 -5.43 53.56 -10.03
CA VAL A 929 -4.69 54.60 -10.73
C VAL A 929 -3.97 54.02 -11.98
N LYS A 930 -3.85 54.82 -13.05
CA LYS A 930 -3.06 54.44 -14.24
C LYS A 930 -1.77 55.30 -14.35
N ASP A 931 -1.88 56.58 -14.40
CA ASP A 931 -0.75 57.49 -14.70
C ASP A 931 -0.47 58.51 -13.60
N GLN A 932 -1.48 58.99 -12.86
CA GLN A 932 -1.36 60.05 -11.88
C GLN A 932 -2.26 59.78 -10.66
N ILE A 933 -1.74 60.03 -9.45
CA ILE A 933 -2.45 60.04 -8.20
C ILE A 933 -2.70 61.48 -7.80
N PHE A 934 -3.94 61.87 -7.54
CA PHE A 934 -4.31 63.10 -6.90
C PHE A 934 -4.57 62.88 -5.42
N ILE A 935 -3.96 63.69 -4.58
CA ILE A 935 -4.06 63.60 -3.15
C ILE A 935 -4.59 64.93 -2.61
N LYS A 936 -5.63 64.92 -1.78
CA LYS A 936 -6.21 66.06 -1.14
C LYS A 936 -6.04 65.94 0.38
N LEU A 937 -5.29 66.87 0.97
CA LEU A 937 -5.01 67.00 2.39
C LEU A 937 -5.52 68.36 2.89
N PRO A 938 -6.80 68.49 3.28
CA PRO A 938 -7.45 69.81 3.50
C PRO A 938 -6.75 70.66 4.57
N ASP A 939 -6.13 70.08 5.54
CA ASP A 939 -5.47 70.74 6.67
C ASP A 939 -4.01 71.13 6.38
N TYR A 940 -3.45 70.65 5.28
CA TYR A 940 -2.05 70.89 4.89
C TYR A 940 -1.95 71.75 3.63
N LYS A 941 -2.40 73.02 3.71
CA LYS A 941 -2.40 73.97 2.63
C LYS A 941 -1.05 74.65 2.51
N LYS A 942 -0.48 74.72 1.30
CA LYS A 942 0.84 75.37 1.01
C LYS A 942 1.95 74.72 1.82
N SER A 943 1.84 73.45 2.15
CA SER A 943 2.79 72.70 2.98
C SER A 943 3.80 71.91 2.13
N SER A 944 5.05 71.79 2.58
CA SER A 944 6.06 70.99 1.92
C SER A 944 6.12 69.63 2.60
N LEU A 945 5.81 68.58 1.82
CA LEU A 945 5.68 67.17 2.33
C LEU A 945 6.53 66.25 1.49
N ILE A 946 6.69 64.98 1.95
CA ILE A 946 7.34 63.93 1.21
C ILE A 946 6.29 62.87 0.91
N ALA A 947 6.14 62.57 -0.37
CA ALA A 947 5.33 61.42 -0.84
C ALA A 947 6.26 60.22 -1.17
N THR A 948 5.99 59.08 -0.57
CA THR A 948 6.77 57.85 -0.78
C THR A 948 5.80 56.74 -1.18
N LEU A 949 5.94 56.22 -2.38
CA LEU A 949 5.20 55.02 -2.86
C LEU A 949 6.05 53.78 -2.61
N LEU A 950 5.47 52.82 -1.92
CA LEU A 950 6.12 51.55 -1.60
C LEU A 950 5.35 50.41 -2.23
N ASP A 951 6.05 49.37 -2.71
CA ASP A 951 5.41 48.10 -3.01
C ASP A 951 5.12 47.31 -1.72
N LEU A 952 4.44 46.18 -1.84
CA LEU A 952 4.07 45.34 -0.69
C LEU A 952 5.26 44.67 0.00
N THR A 953 6.47 44.73 -0.57
CA THR A 953 7.69 44.23 0.04
C THR A 953 8.40 45.34 0.88
N GLY A 954 7.84 46.58 0.88
CA GLY A 954 8.44 47.73 1.52
C GLY A 954 9.50 48.46 0.68
N LYS A 955 9.71 48.05 -0.55
CA LYS A 955 10.67 48.68 -1.48
C LYS A 955 10.10 50.04 -1.97
N ILE A 956 10.90 51.11 -1.84
CA ILE A 956 10.53 52.41 -2.33
C ILE A 956 10.53 52.41 -3.86
N VAL A 957 9.39 52.70 -4.44
CA VAL A 957 9.13 52.78 -5.92
C VAL A 957 9.26 54.21 -6.40
N VAL A 958 8.65 55.16 -5.66
CA VAL A 958 8.75 56.59 -5.88
C VAL A 958 8.95 57.30 -4.57
N ARG A 959 9.82 58.30 -4.51
CA ARG A 959 9.96 59.19 -3.35
C ARG A 959 10.18 60.62 -3.87
N GLU A 960 9.26 61.49 -3.57
CA GLU A 960 9.28 62.84 -4.12
C GLU A 960 8.91 63.88 -3.04
N LYS A 961 9.60 65.03 -3.04
CA LYS A 961 9.21 66.18 -2.23
C LYS A 961 8.12 66.91 -2.99
N ILE A 962 6.98 67.07 -2.35
CA ILE A 962 5.79 67.65 -2.91
C ILE A 962 5.40 68.95 -2.16
N ASN A 963 4.73 69.84 -2.88
CA ASN A 963 4.13 71.04 -2.27
C ASN A 963 2.65 71.05 -2.55
N THR A 964 1.82 71.18 -1.50
CA THR A 964 0.37 71.28 -1.64
C THR A 964 -0.03 72.69 -2.07
N ASP A 965 -1.09 72.78 -2.85
CA ASP A 965 -1.68 74.05 -3.28
C ASP A 965 -2.45 74.74 -2.15
N GLY A 966 -3.07 75.89 -2.45
CA GLY A 966 -3.88 76.70 -1.48
C GLY A 966 -5.11 75.95 -0.93
N SER A 967 -5.48 74.82 -1.51
CA SER A 967 -6.59 74.00 -1.10
C SER A 967 -6.14 72.63 -0.49
N GLY A 968 -4.82 72.41 -0.36
CA GLY A 968 -4.25 71.19 0.15
C GLY A 968 -4.12 70.07 -0.86
N ASN A 969 -4.19 70.33 -2.16
CA ASN A 969 -4.07 69.30 -3.20
C ASN A 969 -2.64 69.22 -3.73
N PHE A 970 -2.23 68.03 -4.11
CA PHE A 970 -1.06 67.79 -4.95
C PHE A 970 -1.27 66.58 -5.84
N LYS A 971 -0.38 66.40 -6.80
CA LYS A 971 -0.39 65.22 -7.70
C LYS A 971 0.97 64.53 -7.67
N LEU A 972 0.92 63.22 -7.76
CA LEU A 972 2.09 62.37 -7.92
C LEU A 972 1.98 61.62 -9.25
N ASN A 973 3.01 61.69 -10.07
CA ASN A 973 3.04 60.97 -11.34
C ASN A 973 3.54 59.55 -11.11
N ILE A 974 2.85 58.58 -11.68
CA ILE A 974 3.25 57.18 -11.75
C ILE A 974 3.92 56.97 -13.11
N THR A 975 5.15 56.52 -13.15
CA THR A 975 5.85 56.26 -14.43
C THR A 975 5.43 54.93 -14.98
N ASP A 976 5.44 54.75 -16.33
CA ASP A 976 5.07 53.57 -17.09
C ASP A 976 5.91 52.29 -16.72
N LYS A 977 6.83 52.39 -15.80
CA LYS A 977 7.70 51.28 -15.35
C LYS A 977 7.20 50.57 -14.09
N ASN A 978 6.10 51.05 -13.51
CA ASN A 978 5.57 50.42 -12.31
C ASN A 978 4.63 49.29 -12.69
N ALA A 979 4.86 48.09 -12.15
CA ALA A 979 4.01 46.94 -12.44
C ALA A 979 2.60 47.16 -11.88
N SER A 980 1.57 46.63 -12.56
CA SER A 980 0.22 46.58 -12.00
C SER A 980 0.21 45.83 -10.70
N GLY A 981 -0.44 46.37 -9.68
CA GLY A 981 -0.45 45.76 -8.31
C GLY A 981 -0.93 46.70 -7.20
N ASN A 982 -0.81 46.22 -5.97
CA ASN A 982 -1.12 47.01 -4.77
C ASN A 982 0.15 47.68 -4.24
N TYR A 983 0.00 48.95 -3.83
CA TYR A 983 1.07 49.80 -3.30
C TYR A 983 0.57 50.54 -2.08
N ILE A 984 1.51 51.05 -1.25
CA ILE A 984 1.24 51.93 -0.15
C ILE A 984 1.87 53.30 -0.47
N LEU A 985 1.07 54.36 -0.46
CA LEU A 985 1.56 55.70 -0.55
C LEU A 985 1.61 56.33 0.85
N ASN A 986 2.79 56.52 1.36
CA ASN A 986 3.04 57.29 2.59
C ASN A 986 3.25 58.75 2.22
N VAL A 987 2.53 59.65 2.92
CA VAL A 987 2.73 61.11 2.85
C VAL A 987 3.13 61.59 4.22
N SER A 988 4.33 62.15 4.32
CA SER A 988 4.90 62.60 5.62
C SER A 988 5.42 64.02 5.57
N GLY A 989 5.41 64.70 6.73
CA GLY A 989 5.88 66.07 6.98
C GLY A 989 5.92 66.38 8.48
N GLU A 990 6.16 67.62 8.88
CA GLU A 990 6.45 68.02 10.25
C GLU A 990 5.36 67.65 11.27
N ASN A 991 4.11 67.46 10.86
CA ASN A 991 3.00 66.98 11.71
C ASN A 991 2.05 66.07 10.89
N LEU A 992 2.54 65.38 9.89
CA LEU A 992 1.77 64.47 9.04
C LEU A 992 2.55 63.18 8.81
N ASN A 993 1.88 62.09 9.06
CA ASN A 993 2.31 60.78 8.59
C ASN A 993 1.05 59.96 8.27
N SER A 994 0.71 59.87 6.98
CA SER A 994 -0.52 59.22 6.52
C SER A 994 -0.23 58.21 5.43
N ASN A 995 -0.84 57.05 5.52
CA ASN A 995 -0.71 55.99 4.54
C ASN A 995 -2.02 55.79 3.76
N PHE A 996 -1.89 55.57 2.44
CA PHE A 996 -3.02 55.35 1.56
C PHE A 996 -2.75 54.09 0.72
N LYS A 997 -3.73 53.21 0.63
CA LYS A 997 -3.66 52.05 -0.28
C LYS A 997 -3.89 52.51 -1.74
N ILE A 998 -2.97 52.16 -2.62
CA ILE A 998 -3.02 52.54 -4.04
C ILE A 998 -3.05 51.22 -4.84
N ILE A 999 -3.91 51.18 -5.84
CA ILE A 999 -3.99 50.10 -6.83
C ILE A 999 -3.54 50.67 -8.18
N ILE A 1000 -2.41 50.21 -8.73
CA ILE A 1000 -1.93 50.58 -10.06
C ILE A 1000 -2.44 49.51 -11.05
N LYS A 1001 -3.06 49.97 -12.14
CA LYS A 1001 -3.61 49.14 -13.22
C LYS A 1001 -2.69 49.05 -14.43
#